data_e6072369a52b452ca672f445face413a
#
_entry.id   e6072369a52b452ca672f445face413a
#
_cell.length_a   1.000
_cell.length_b   1.000
_cell.length_c   1.000
_cell.angle_alpha   90.00
_cell.angle_beta   90.00
_cell.angle_gamma   90.00
#
_symmetry.space_group_name_H-M   'P 1'
#
loop_
_entity.id
_entity.type
_entity.pdbx_description
1 polymer ?
#
loop_
_entity_poly.entity_id
_entity_poly.type
_entity_poly.pdbx_seq_one_letter_code
_entity_poly.pdbx_strand_id
1 'polypeptide(L)'
;MTKRRQLLLGMLSGVLLLTLGLGAYGYYQWQQFKQAQGIVALDLDGLRLSWKGLQLDRIKLSRQSSAGERLDLAVDGVRLKLNAWWRPLPADSLYIEHVQLQWQPAPEPHADDTPDEPLTLPAREQLERWAAWIPRTGHIASIDLALPCLKGTCTEQAELHWRHAGAQALPLEASLHLLRNEHRLTLQANAAEEQATLHFDLQLHLDEQLRLSSQHRLTRAAQATGWEGTLAMSELPEAPWLLDWLGEWLPYEPPAFAELPQQMRIGAGWSMQLDERNPSNWRALRGEFRLSADLPAPWPIVGLGQLQGRLDLTATGNDGLWIPTEMAADLQLQPAAPLVADLPEPLRPTALHLRVTPGAASESSGELPLQLQLAAQGNSPATLAARLALDTAAPYSLRFTETRLKLESPALPLSDMVLKGLNADLRLSGEASQQAARVRLEAGSRFTLAGLTRDTDLAASKLQLDLAGLAVEADLADRQLQRLQASGPMSIKLAQLRQPALRPQGWRWNGQLDTDLQRLSLQGPLTNDSGLALSLKLAHDWPRATTRLNANLPEIFLRAGNPLASTLADWPPLLELNTGRLQAQGQLDLPAKGPLAASATLDARGLGGIFDRTELSGLDTSLALALQGERLRLKVPELTLKQANPGIAFGPLSFRGEYVGSLERLAQGRLDWQNAEVQVLGGRLWLDPGAADLAASEQRLSAHLRGLQLPLLLEAYPTEGLAGTGVIDGELQLQRSEAGLSIEKGSLQAREPGGVLRFRSAKMQALGQSNPAMHLVVEALDDFHYHLLTSDVHYSTEGKLDLGLKLSGRNPALEGGRPVNLTINLQEDIPALLTSLQLSDRVSETIRRRVQERLE
;
A
#
# COMPACT_ATOMS: atom_id res chain seq x y z
N MET A 1 55.74 53.78 -96.42
CA MET A 1 54.99 54.04 -95.19
C MET A 1 53.80 53.03 -95.02
N THR A 2 53.56 52.13 -95.89
CA THR A 2 52.36 51.24 -95.90
C THR A 2 52.49 49.93 -95.11
N LYS A 3 53.72 49.36 -94.96
CA LYS A 3 53.90 48.09 -94.18
C LYS A 3 53.79 48.23 -92.67
N ARG A 4 54.15 49.35 -92.07
CA ARG A 4 54.08 49.60 -90.64
C ARG A 4 52.61 49.83 -90.18
N ARG A 5 51.73 50.41 -91.03
CA ARG A 5 50.33 50.61 -90.74
C ARG A 5 49.50 49.28 -90.72
N GLN A 6 49.93 48.37 -91.68
CA GLN A 6 49.26 47.04 -91.78
C GLN A 6 49.64 46.14 -90.58
N LEU A 7 50.87 46.23 -90.06
CA LEU A 7 51.32 45.50 -88.87
C LEU A 7 50.64 46.04 -87.60
N LEU A 8 50.52 47.37 -87.49
CA LEU A 8 49.79 47.99 -86.35
C LEU A 8 48.28 47.66 -86.35
N LEU A 9 47.68 47.61 -87.54
CA LEU A 9 46.26 47.24 -87.67
C LEU A 9 46.08 45.72 -87.39
N GLY A 10 47.05 44.88 -87.82
CA GLY A 10 46.96 43.43 -87.48
C GLY A 10 47.17 43.16 -85.98
N MET A 11 48.08 43.87 -85.32
CA MET A 11 48.26 43.77 -83.86
C MET A 11 47.01 44.29 -83.12
N LEU A 12 46.43 45.40 -83.50
CA LEU A 12 45.22 45.96 -82.91
C LEU A 12 44.01 45.00 -83.09
N SER A 13 43.82 44.40 -84.30
CA SER A 13 42.78 43.40 -84.50
C SER A 13 43.04 42.11 -83.75
N GLY A 14 44.34 41.66 -83.63
CA GLY A 14 44.69 40.50 -82.78
C GLY A 14 44.45 40.73 -81.29
N VAL A 15 44.75 41.90 -80.75
CA VAL A 15 44.44 42.28 -79.38
C VAL A 15 42.93 42.41 -79.16
N LEU A 16 42.20 42.96 -80.16
CA LEU A 16 40.75 43.08 -80.11
C LEU A 16 40.08 41.71 -80.12
N LEU A 17 40.58 40.78 -80.97
CA LEU A 17 40.04 39.40 -81.02
C LEU A 17 40.40 38.63 -79.77
N LEU A 18 41.56 38.83 -79.20
CA LEU A 18 41.99 38.20 -77.96
C LEU A 18 41.20 38.73 -76.73
N THR A 19 40.94 40.05 -76.73
CA THR A 19 40.10 40.64 -75.68
C THR A 19 38.60 40.22 -75.80
N LEU A 20 38.05 40.10 -77.00
CA LEU A 20 36.69 39.56 -77.26
C LEU A 20 36.61 38.07 -76.94
N GLY A 21 37.68 37.27 -77.29
CA GLY A 21 37.79 35.86 -76.98
C GLY A 21 37.85 35.62 -75.46
N LEU A 22 38.69 36.40 -74.72
CA LEU A 22 38.77 36.35 -73.27
C LEU A 22 37.47 36.82 -72.64
N GLY A 23 36.82 37.85 -73.18
CA GLY A 23 35.55 38.32 -72.74
C GLY A 23 34.41 37.25 -72.91
N ALA A 24 34.40 36.59 -74.11
CA ALA A 24 33.43 35.54 -74.37
C ALA A 24 33.66 34.29 -73.51
N TYR A 25 34.98 33.93 -73.31
CA TYR A 25 35.34 32.85 -72.38
C TYR A 25 35.02 33.16 -70.96
N GLY A 26 35.29 34.40 -70.52
CA GLY A 26 34.92 34.85 -69.20
C GLY A 26 33.40 34.86 -68.98
N TYR A 27 32.63 35.29 -70.00
CA TYR A 27 31.17 35.26 -69.94
C TYR A 27 30.63 33.82 -69.91
N TYR A 28 31.19 32.90 -70.65
CA TYR A 28 30.79 31.49 -70.64
C TYR A 28 31.07 30.86 -69.28
N GLN A 29 32.31 31.07 -68.72
CA GLN A 29 32.65 30.59 -67.39
C GLN A 29 31.72 31.19 -66.34
N TRP A 30 31.39 32.47 -66.47
CA TRP A 30 30.45 33.14 -65.61
C TRP A 30 29.02 32.54 -65.67
N GLN A 31 28.59 32.20 -66.83
CA GLN A 31 27.25 31.53 -67.01
C GLN A 31 27.26 30.10 -66.38
N GLN A 32 28.32 29.34 -66.59
CA GLN A 32 28.50 28.04 -65.99
C GLN A 32 28.57 28.14 -64.46
N PHE A 33 29.33 29.12 -63.96
CA PHE A 33 29.37 29.35 -62.50
C PHE A 33 27.99 29.70 -61.95
N LYS A 34 27.23 30.60 -62.62
CA LYS A 34 25.88 30.93 -62.17
C LYS A 34 24.96 29.69 -62.16
N GLN A 35 25.00 28.89 -63.20
CA GLN A 35 24.23 27.66 -63.27
C GLN A 35 24.65 26.65 -62.20
N ALA A 36 25.93 26.45 -62.00
CA ALA A 36 26.46 25.53 -61.02
C ALA A 36 26.10 25.95 -59.56
N GLN A 37 26.01 27.25 -59.31
CA GLN A 37 25.62 27.78 -58.01
C GLN A 37 24.10 28.03 -57.85
N GLY A 38 23.30 27.73 -58.87
CA GLY A 38 21.85 27.97 -58.87
C GLY A 38 21.46 29.46 -58.83
N ILE A 39 22.36 30.35 -59.29
CA ILE A 39 22.08 31.78 -59.29
C ILE A 39 21.11 32.13 -60.44
N VAL A 40 19.90 32.53 -60.08
CA VAL A 40 18.84 32.87 -60.99
C VAL A 40 18.96 34.31 -61.47
N ALA A 41 19.25 35.25 -60.57
CA ALA A 41 19.46 36.63 -60.90
C ALA A 41 20.62 37.21 -60.07
N LEU A 42 21.42 38.08 -60.69
CA LEU A 42 22.45 38.87 -60.02
C LEU A 42 22.48 40.25 -60.69
N ASP A 43 22.02 41.26 -59.98
CA ASP A 43 22.03 42.64 -60.42
C ASP A 43 22.98 43.46 -59.57
N LEU A 44 23.81 44.28 -60.23
CA LEU A 44 24.77 45.13 -59.57
C LEU A 44 24.59 46.56 -60.11
N ASP A 45 24.14 47.44 -59.21
CA ASP A 45 23.85 48.82 -59.57
C ASP A 45 24.82 49.79 -58.89
N GLY A 46 25.24 50.83 -59.61
CA GLY A 46 26.04 51.92 -59.09
C GLY A 46 27.50 51.60 -58.78
N LEU A 47 28.10 50.62 -59.51
CA LEU A 47 29.49 50.22 -59.34
C LEU A 47 30.48 51.39 -59.60
N ARG A 48 31.23 51.82 -58.61
CA ARG A 48 32.28 52.82 -58.64
C ARG A 48 33.59 52.26 -58.11
N LEU A 49 34.56 52.20 -58.98
CA LEU A 49 35.93 51.73 -58.65
C LEU A 49 36.88 52.96 -58.44
N SER A 50 37.62 52.87 -57.34
CA SER A 50 38.60 53.87 -56.98
C SER A 50 39.94 53.20 -56.60
N TRP A 51 41.04 53.97 -56.57
CA TRP A 51 42.37 53.50 -56.17
C TRP A 51 42.38 52.87 -54.75
N LYS A 52 41.45 53.25 -53.96
CA LYS A 52 41.41 52.91 -52.54
C LYS A 52 40.22 51.96 -52.19
N GLY A 53 39.44 51.59 -53.18
CA GLY A 53 38.28 50.74 -52.86
C GLY A 53 37.22 50.66 -53.93
N LEU A 54 36.15 49.96 -53.60
CA LEU A 54 35.02 49.72 -54.43
C LEU A 54 33.76 50.22 -53.69
N GLN A 55 32.88 50.89 -54.37
CA GLN A 55 31.56 51.29 -53.91
C GLN A 55 30.52 50.72 -54.82
N LEU A 56 29.45 50.22 -54.23
CA LEU A 56 28.30 49.64 -54.95
C LEU A 56 26.99 50.16 -54.29
N ASP A 57 26.15 50.73 -55.07
CA ASP A 57 24.92 51.28 -54.52
C ASP A 57 23.94 50.18 -54.13
N ARG A 58 23.84 49.08 -54.99
CA ARG A 58 22.95 47.97 -54.72
C ARG A 58 23.46 46.64 -55.34
N ILE A 59 23.32 45.55 -54.60
CA ILE A 59 23.48 44.17 -55.04
C ILE A 59 22.15 43.45 -54.82
N LYS A 60 21.64 42.76 -55.84
CA LYS A 60 20.53 41.81 -55.68
C LYS A 60 20.96 40.47 -56.18
N LEU A 61 20.87 39.44 -55.37
CA LEU A 61 21.17 38.07 -55.66
C LEU A 61 19.93 37.20 -55.35
N SER A 62 19.45 36.48 -56.33
CA SER A 62 18.43 35.44 -56.16
C SER A 62 19.06 34.11 -56.54
N ARG A 63 19.07 33.18 -55.61
CA ARG A 63 19.59 31.85 -55.79
C ARG A 63 18.43 30.84 -55.63
N GLN A 64 18.35 29.86 -56.49
CA GLN A 64 17.40 28.76 -56.37
C GLN A 64 18.14 27.43 -56.51
N SER A 65 18.06 26.61 -55.49
CA SER A 65 18.61 25.23 -55.50
C SER A 65 17.78 24.32 -56.37
N SER A 66 18.40 23.26 -56.88
CA SER A 66 17.65 22.19 -57.59
C SER A 66 16.57 21.48 -56.73
N ALA A 67 16.73 21.57 -55.39
CA ALA A 67 15.75 21.04 -54.44
C ALA A 67 14.53 22.01 -54.19
N GLY A 68 14.54 23.18 -54.79
CA GLY A 68 13.49 24.16 -54.65
C GLY A 68 13.70 25.21 -53.55
N GLU A 69 14.84 25.15 -52.86
CA GLU A 69 15.23 26.15 -51.88
C GLU A 69 15.50 27.51 -52.56
N ARG A 70 14.98 28.59 -52.01
CA ARG A 70 15.17 29.94 -52.57
C ARG A 70 15.78 30.88 -51.53
N LEU A 71 16.83 31.57 -51.95
CA LEU A 71 17.54 32.60 -51.20
C LEU A 71 17.55 33.91 -52.01
N ASP A 72 16.89 34.90 -51.49
CA ASP A 72 16.93 36.25 -52.03
C ASP A 72 17.74 37.16 -51.08
N LEU A 73 18.80 37.76 -51.62
CA LEU A 73 19.68 38.68 -50.90
C LEU A 73 19.70 40.03 -51.63
N ALA A 74 19.39 41.06 -50.89
CA ALA A 74 19.60 42.44 -51.34
C ALA A 74 20.57 43.17 -50.39
N VAL A 75 21.56 43.85 -50.96
CA VAL A 75 22.59 44.59 -50.22
C VAL A 75 22.66 46.00 -50.73
N ASP A 76 22.48 46.97 -49.92
CA ASP A 76 22.51 48.39 -50.25
C ASP A 76 23.70 49.11 -49.58
N GLY A 77 24.31 50.03 -50.27
CA GLY A 77 25.32 50.94 -49.76
C GLY A 77 26.67 50.26 -49.42
N VAL A 78 27.14 49.35 -50.23
CA VAL A 78 28.41 48.64 -50.04
C VAL A 78 29.60 49.55 -50.28
N ARG A 79 30.51 49.65 -49.29
CA ARG A 79 31.79 50.39 -49.38
C ARG A 79 32.90 49.47 -48.91
N LEU A 80 33.76 49.01 -49.86
CA LEU A 80 34.91 48.20 -49.61
C LEU A 80 36.17 49.02 -49.79
N LYS A 81 36.96 49.13 -48.75
CA LYS A 81 38.26 49.77 -48.76
C LYS A 81 39.36 48.74 -48.86
N LEU A 82 40.22 48.89 -49.87
CA LEU A 82 41.33 48.00 -50.13
C LEU A 82 42.63 48.54 -49.45
N ASN A 83 43.45 47.64 -48.94
CA ASN A 83 44.76 48.04 -48.34
C ASN A 83 45.68 48.57 -49.38
N ALA A 84 45.87 47.88 -50.54
CA ALA A 84 46.61 48.30 -51.68
C ALA A 84 46.08 47.65 -52.95
N TRP A 85 46.11 48.35 -54.16
CA TRP A 85 45.55 47.82 -55.39
C TRP A 85 46.30 46.56 -55.93
N TRP A 86 47.64 46.42 -55.56
CA TRP A 86 48.44 45.24 -55.87
C TRP A 86 48.33 44.09 -54.85
N ARG A 87 47.74 44.33 -53.76
CA ARG A 87 47.44 43.34 -52.69
C ARG A 87 46.04 43.56 -52.11
N PRO A 88 45.03 43.24 -52.92
CA PRO A 88 43.63 43.58 -52.54
C PRO A 88 43.06 42.83 -51.33
N LEU A 89 43.61 41.66 -51.05
CA LEU A 89 43.14 40.83 -49.99
C LEU A 89 44.19 40.64 -48.87
N PRO A 90 43.75 40.59 -47.62
CA PRO A 90 42.45 40.97 -47.17
C PRO A 90 42.17 42.43 -47.33
N ALA A 91 40.94 42.81 -47.63
CA ALA A 91 40.53 44.21 -47.68
C ALA A 91 40.66 44.87 -46.30
N ASP A 92 40.87 46.20 -46.28
CA ASP A 92 41.04 46.95 -45.01
C ASP A 92 39.73 47.09 -44.24
N SER A 93 38.67 47.54 -44.95
CA SER A 93 37.37 47.70 -44.28
C SER A 93 36.21 47.46 -45.26
N LEU A 94 35.13 46.92 -44.74
CA LEU A 94 33.82 46.78 -45.37
C LEU A 94 32.80 47.53 -44.59
N TYR A 95 32.01 48.36 -45.26
CA TYR A 95 30.82 48.98 -44.70
C TYR A 95 29.65 48.64 -45.60
N ILE A 96 28.53 48.17 -44.99
CA ILE A 96 27.26 47.91 -45.67
C ILE A 96 26.19 48.63 -44.92
N GLU A 97 25.38 49.41 -45.65
CA GLU A 97 24.32 50.22 -45.03
C GLU A 97 23.12 49.34 -44.66
N HIS A 98 22.72 48.44 -45.59
CA HIS A 98 21.57 47.62 -45.36
C HIS A 98 21.68 46.28 -46.10
N VAL A 99 21.31 45.16 -45.41
CA VAL A 99 21.23 43.81 -45.97
C VAL A 99 19.82 43.27 -45.74
N GLN A 100 19.16 42.82 -46.78
CA GLN A 100 17.92 42.07 -46.71
C GLN A 100 18.17 40.63 -47.16
N LEU A 101 17.93 39.67 -46.30
CA LEU A 101 18.08 38.24 -46.55
C LEU A 101 16.72 37.55 -46.36
N GLN A 102 16.22 36.95 -47.43
CA GLN A 102 15.03 36.11 -47.34
C GLN A 102 15.37 34.69 -47.78
N TRP A 103 15.17 33.76 -46.88
CA TRP A 103 15.40 32.33 -47.13
C TRP A 103 14.10 31.56 -47.03
N GLN A 104 13.78 30.78 -48.07
CA GLN A 104 12.64 29.89 -48.16
C GLN A 104 13.21 28.45 -48.31
N PRO A 105 12.95 27.53 -47.39
CA PRO A 105 13.40 26.16 -47.51
C PRO A 105 12.73 25.44 -48.66
N ALA A 106 13.32 24.38 -49.16
CA ALA A 106 12.67 23.48 -50.11
C ALA A 106 11.37 22.94 -49.54
N PRO A 107 10.30 22.76 -50.34
CA PRO A 107 9.15 21.98 -49.89
C PRO A 107 9.66 20.61 -49.41
N GLU A 108 9.22 20.15 -48.21
CA GLU A 108 9.69 18.93 -47.56
C GLU A 108 9.88 17.77 -48.55
N PRO A 109 11.04 17.16 -48.65
CA PRO A 109 11.17 15.88 -49.32
C PRO A 109 10.34 14.85 -48.57
N HIS A 110 9.64 13.98 -49.32
CA HIS A 110 9.00 12.80 -48.78
C HIS A 110 10.01 12.00 -47.94
N ALA A 111 9.61 11.55 -46.77
CA ALA A 111 10.43 11.05 -45.66
C ALA A 111 11.28 9.80 -45.93
N ASP A 112 11.66 9.49 -47.17
CA ASP A 112 12.29 8.21 -47.50
C ASP A 112 13.72 8.22 -48.03
N ASP A 113 14.37 9.37 -48.32
CA ASP A 113 15.63 9.31 -49.07
C ASP A 113 16.74 10.31 -48.69
N THR A 114 16.92 10.65 -47.42
CA THR A 114 18.19 11.30 -47.07
C THR A 114 18.85 10.53 -45.93
N PRO A 115 20.01 9.86 -46.21
CA PRO A 115 20.93 9.54 -45.12
C PRO A 115 21.31 10.88 -44.47
N ASP A 116 21.28 10.92 -43.14
CA ASP A 116 21.84 12.00 -42.32
C ASP A 116 23.25 12.24 -42.79
N GLU A 117 23.45 13.19 -43.74
CA GLU A 117 24.83 13.65 -44.07
C GLU A 117 25.35 14.30 -42.81
N PRO A 118 26.38 13.74 -42.20
CA PRO A 118 26.95 14.30 -41.00
C PRO A 118 27.43 15.72 -41.30
N LEU A 119 27.01 16.67 -40.44
CA LEU A 119 27.54 18.04 -40.46
C LEU A 119 29.09 18.01 -40.43
N THR A 120 29.72 18.06 -41.56
CA THR A 120 31.18 18.09 -41.68
C THR A 120 31.65 19.50 -41.34
N LEU A 121 32.35 19.66 -40.26
CA LEU A 121 33.09 20.91 -40.00
C LEU A 121 34.08 21.13 -41.12
N PRO A 122 34.10 22.34 -41.74
CA PRO A 122 35.03 22.63 -42.81
C PRO A 122 36.48 22.46 -42.33
N ALA A 123 37.32 21.91 -43.20
CA ALA A 123 38.74 21.72 -42.90
C ALA A 123 39.38 23.08 -42.58
N ARG A 124 40.40 23.08 -41.68
CA ARG A 124 41.11 24.31 -41.27
C ARG A 124 41.60 25.13 -42.46
N GLU A 125 42.17 24.46 -43.46
CA GLU A 125 42.65 25.11 -44.68
C GLU A 125 41.51 25.78 -45.49
N GLN A 126 40.28 25.32 -45.37
CA GLN A 126 39.13 25.96 -45.98
C GLN A 126 38.74 27.21 -45.19
N LEU A 127 38.70 27.10 -43.85
CA LEU A 127 38.43 28.24 -42.99
C LEU A 127 39.47 29.35 -43.14
N GLU A 128 40.77 29.04 -43.19
CA GLU A 128 41.85 29.99 -43.44
C GLU A 128 41.71 30.63 -44.80
N ARG A 129 41.38 29.88 -45.84
CA ARG A 129 41.08 30.42 -47.16
C ARG A 129 39.92 31.38 -47.20
N TRP A 130 38.79 31.02 -46.50
CA TRP A 130 37.65 31.91 -46.41
C TRP A 130 37.95 33.15 -45.60
N ALA A 131 38.67 33.04 -44.49
CA ALA A 131 39.08 34.14 -43.65
C ALA A 131 39.96 35.16 -44.42
N ALA A 132 40.80 34.73 -45.39
CA ALA A 132 41.60 35.63 -46.24
C ALA A 132 40.75 36.57 -47.15
N TRP A 133 39.43 36.20 -47.36
CA TRP A 133 38.50 37.04 -48.11
C TRP A 133 37.70 37.99 -47.22
N ILE A 134 37.74 37.82 -45.93
CA ILE A 134 37.02 38.68 -44.98
C ILE A 134 37.80 39.95 -44.73
N PRO A 135 37.23 41.15 -44.93
CA PRO A 135 37.90 42.40 -44.63
C PRO A 135 38.32 42.50 -43.16
N ARG A 136 39.47 43.16 -42.89
CA ARG A 136 40.00 43.28 -41.51
C ARG A 136 39.02 43.88 -40.52
N THR A 137 38.23 44.83 -40.97
CA THR A 137 37.14 45.40 -40.18
C THR A 137 35.88 45.41 -41.01
N GLY A 138 34.75 45.12 -40.39
CA GLY A 138 33.46 45.19 -41.06
C GLY A 138 32.40 45.74 -40.17
N HIS A 139 31.51 46.45 -40.82
CA HIS A 139 30.30 46.95 -40.18
C HIS A 139 29.14 46.83 -41.17
N ILE A 140 28.11 46.10 -40.78
CA ILE A 140 26.81 46.06 -41.44
C ILE A 140 25.83 46.74 -40.53
N ALA A 141 25.38 47.94 -40.95
CA ALA A 141 24.59 48.84 -40.08
C ALA A 141 23.17 48.33 -39.86
N SER A 142 22.57 47.63 -40.83
CA SER A 142 21.26 47.00 -40.67
C SER A 142 21.19 45.70 -41.48
N ILE A 143 20.65 44.65 -40.87
CA ILE A 143 20.41 43.38 -41.50
C ILE A 143 18.95 43.01 -41.19
N ASP A 144 18.10 42.86 -42.23
CA ASP A 144 16.75 42.32 -42.12
C ASP A 144 16.76 40.85 -42.57
N LEU A 145 16.56 39.94 -41.65
CA LEU A 145 16.56 38.52 -41.89
C LEU A 145 15.11 38.03 -41.96
N ALA A 146 14.72 37.38 -43.01
CA ALA A 146 13.43 36.64 -43.11
C ALA A 146 13.75 35.13 -43.23
N LEU A 147 13.66 34.40 -42.12
CA LEU A 147 14.06 33.03 -42.00
C LEU A 147 12.91 32.11 -41.72
N PRO A 148 12.93 30.85 -42.19
CA PRO A 148 11.87 29.89 -41.85
C PRO A 148 11.89 29.58 -40.37
N CYS A 149 10.74 29.62 -39.73
CA CYS A 149 10.53 29.24 -38.35
C CYS A 149 9.36 28.25 -38.25
N LEU A 150 9.06 27.72 -37.10
CA LEU A 150 8.03 26.68 -36.89
C LEU A 150 6.63 27.06 -37.38
N LYS A 151 6.29 28.35 -37.40
CA LYS A 151 4.99 28.84 -37.82
C LYS A 151 5.01 29.72 -39.06
N GLY A 152 5.99 29.49 -39.99
CA GLY A 152 6.07 30.26 -41.24
C GLY A 152 7.42 30.94 -41.38
N THR A 153 7.45 32.26 -41.62
CA THR A 153 8.64 33.07 -41.79
C THR A 153 8.75 34.10 -40.66
N CYS A 154 9.80 34.03 -39.89
CA CYS A 154 10.12 35.01 -38.83
C CYS A 154 11.09 36.07 -39.37
N THR A 155 10.89 37.33 -38.94
CA THR A 155 11.73 38.46 -39.33
C THR A 155 12.52 38.96 -38.14
N GLU A 156 13.86 39.07 -38.32
CA GLU A 156 14.76 39.57 -37.31
C GLU A 156 15.57 40.74 -37.85
N GLN A 157 15.85 41.71 -36.98
CA GLN A 157 16.72 42.84 -37.32
C GLN A 157 18.05 42.72 -36.58
N ALA A 158 19.15 42.87 -37.28
CA ALA A 158 20.49 42.71 -36.73
C ALA A 158 21.45 43.81 -37.19
N GLU A 159 22.49 44.02 -36.42
CA GLU A 159 23.68 44.80 -36.74
C GLU A 159 24.91 43.94 -36.48
N LEU A 160 25.91 43.95 -37.38
CA LEU A 160 27.10 43.11 -37.28
C LEU A 160 28.37 43.93 -37.38
N HIS A 161 29.23 43.76 -36.41
CA HIS A 161 30.59 44.29 -36.40
C HIS A 161 31.62 43.20 -36.27
N TRP A 162 32.78 43.32 -36.99
CA TRP A 162 33.92 42.45 -36.76
C TRP A 162 35.23 43.16 -36.98
N ARG A 163 36.26 42.61 -36.31
CA ARG A 163 37.67 43.04 -36.48
C ARG A 163 38.59 41.84 -36.38
N HIS A 164 39.59 41.76 -37.29
CA HIS A 164 40.65 40.74 -37.18
C HIS A 164 42.00 41.31 -37.53
N ALA A 165 43.11 40.64 -37.14
CA ALA A 165 44.48 41.14 -37.24
C ALA A 165 45.02 41.12 -38.64
N GLY A 166 44.34 40.63 -39.67
CA GLY A 166 44.75 40.71 -41.07
C GLY A 166 45.18 39.37 -41.69
N ALA A 167 46.40 39.10 -42.05
CA ALA A 167 46.69 37.91 -42.80
C ALA A 167 46.44 36.55 -42.16
N GLN A 168 46.25 36.49 -40.87
CA GLN A 168 46.02 35.28 -40.10
C GLN A 168 44.60 35.22 -39.52
N ALA A 169 43.60 35.87 -40.01
CA ALA A 169 42.23 35.85 -39.55
C ALA A 169 42.00 35.96 -37.99
N LEU A 170 42.98 35.60 -37.23
CA LEU A 170 43.02 35.65 -35.77
C LEU A 170 44.08 36.64 -35.28
N PRO A 171 43.86 37.35 -34.15
CA PRO A 171 42.63 37.34 -33.36
C PRO A 171 41.43 37.94 -34.08
N LEU A 172 40.23 37.44 -33.82
CA LEU A 172 38.93 37.92 -34.34
C LEU A 172 38.08 38.38 -33.20
N GLU A 173 37.56 39.58 -33.31
CA GLU A 173 36.50 40.09 -32.45
C GLU A 173 35.25 40.32 -33.31
N ALA A 174 34.08 39.83 -32.86
CA ALA A 174 32.83 40.03 -33.56
C ALA A 174 31.72 40.38 -32.58
N SER A 175 30.80 41.26 -32.97
CA SER A 175 29.62 41.55 -32.22
C SER A 175 28.41 41.58 -33.15
N LEU A 176 27.39 40.83 -32.79
CA LEU A 176 26.08 40.78 -33.44
C LEU A 176 25.06 41.37 -32.46
N HIS A 177 24.37 42.40 -32.89
CA HIS A 177 23.27 43.01 -32.14
C HIS A 177 21.96 42.65 -32.82
N LEU A 178 21.09 41.92 -32.16
CA LEU A 178 19.72 41.62 -32.57
C LEU A 178 18.77 42.55 -31.82
N LEU A 179 17.83 43.14 -32.56
CA LEU A 179 16.84 44.04 -32.00
C LEU A 179 15.47 43.48 -32.19
N ARG A 180 14.74 43.24 -31.07
CA ARG A 180 13.39 42.70 -31.09
C ARG A 180 12.55 43.33 -29.98
N ASN A 181 11.41 43.91 -30.37
CA ASN A 181 10.46 44.49 -29.42
C ASN A 181 11.10 45.42 -28.35
N GLU A 182 11.95 46.35 -28.79
CA GLU A 182 12.72 47.30 -27.93
C GLU A 182 13.81 46.62 -27.06
N HIS A 183 13.99 45.33 -27.11
CA HIS A 183 15.07 44.59 -26.43
C HIS A 183 16.25 44.35 -27.34
N ARG A 184 17.44 44.54 -26.79
CA ARG A 184 18.73 44.35 -27.51
C ARG A 184 19.40 43.07 -27.03
N LEU A 185 19.56 42.11 -27.94
CA LEU A 185 20.36 40.90 -27.70
C LEU A 185 21.73 41.11 -28.38
N THR A 186 22.79 41.10 -27.61
CA THR A 186 24.16 41.31 -28.12
C THR A 186 24.96 40.03 -27.93
N LEU A 187 25.39 39.44 -29.03
CA LEU A 187 26.33 38.34 -29.05
C LEU A 187 27.73 38.87 -29.36
N GLN A 188 28.67 38.71 -28.44
CA GLN A 188 30.08 39.02 -28.62
C GLN A 188 30.88 37.76 -28.73
N ALA A 189 31.76 37.67 -29.71
CA ALA A 189 32.61 36.53 -29.95
C ALA A 189 34.06 37.01 -30.09
N ASN A 190 34.96 36.43 -29.33
CA ASN A 190 36.40 36.66 -29.40
C ASN A 190 37.11 35.36 -29.68
N ALA A 191 37.99 35.35 -30.67
CA ALA A 191 38.80 34.18 -31.02
C ALA A 191 40.25 34.57 -31.14
N ALA A 192 41.15 33.84 -30.50
CA ALA A 192 42.58 34.04 -30.53
C ALA A 192 43.31 32.68 -30.58
N GLU A 193 44.44 32.64 -31.25
CA GLU A 193 45.28 31.44 -31.26
C GLU A 193 46.63 31.75 -30.55
N GLU A 194 46.91 30.96 -29.50
CA GLU A 194 48.17 31.03 -28.77
C GLU A 194 48.83 29.65 -28.76
N GLN A 195 50.04 29.51 -29.25
CA GLN A 195 50.84 28.27 -29.23
C GLN A 195 50.07 27.02 -29.70
N ALA A 196 49.37 27.10 -30.84
CA ALA A 196 48.51 26.05 -31.42
C ALA A 196 47.25 25.70 -30.61
N THR A 197 46.88 26.52 -29.69
CA THR A 197 45.60 26.44 -28.95
C THR A 197 44.72 27.58 -29.42
N LEU A 198 43.51 27.24 -29.87
CA LEU A 198 42.50 28.21 -30.23
C LEU A 198 41.63 28.50 -28.98
N HIS A 199 41.63 29.74 -28.56
CA HIS A 199 40.71 30.25 -27.53
C HIS A 199 39.54 30.91 -28.22
N PHE A 200 38.32 30.59 -27.76
CA PHE A 200 37.12 31.17 -28.31
C PHE A 200 36.16 31.51 -27.16
N ASP A 201 35.86 32.78 -26.99
CA ASP A 201 34.98 33.30 -25.96
C ASP A 201 33.70 33.84 -26.60
N LEU A 202 32.53 33.40 -26.08
CA LEU A 202 31.20 33.89 -26.45
C LEU A 202 30.58 34.56 -25.24
N GLN A 203 29.98 35.72 -25.43
CA GLN A 203 29.23 36.44 -24.43
C GLN A 203 27.90 36.89 -25.03
N LEU A 204 26.82 36.56 -24.35
CA LEU A 204 25.47 36.98 -24.68
C LEU A 204 25.01 37.99 -23.66
N HIS A 205 24.72 39.21 -24.13
CA HIS A 205 24.14 40.27 -23.31
C HIS A 205 22.69 40.47 -23.71
N LEU A 206 21.81 40.63 -22.74
CA LEU A 206 20.45 41.05 -22.92
C LEU A 206 20.28 42.42 -22.24
N ASP A 207 19.90 43.42 -23.01
CA ASP A 207 19.77 44.80 -22.56
C ASP A 207 21.02 45.27 -21.78
N GLU A 208 22.22 45.08 -22.39
CA GLU A 208 23.56 45.41 -21.87
C GLU A 208 24.04 44.57 -20.66
N GLN A 209 23.20 43.68 -20.11
CA GLN A 209 23.57 42.80 -19.00
C GLN A 209 24.10 41.47 -19.53
N LEU A 210 25.27 41.04 -19.06
CA LEU A 210 25.83 39.73 -19.40
C LEU A 210 24.96 38.63 -18.80
N ARG A 211 24.39 37.76 -19.65
CA ARG A 211 23.49 36.66 -19.23
C ARG A 211 24.13 35.28 -19.44
N LEU A 212 24.89 35.12 -20.51
CA LEU A 212 25.56 33.87 -20.82
C LEU A 212 27.00 34.20 -21.25
N SER A 213 27.94 33.45 -20.68
CA SER A 213 29.32 33.46 -21.12
C SER A 213 29.78 32.02 -21.39
N SER A 214 30.47 31.81 -22.48
CA SER A 214 31.04 30.51 -22.81
C SER A 214 32.48 30.70 -23.26
N GLN A 215 33.38 29.90 -22.68
CA GLN A 215 34.80 29.91 -22.97
C GLN A 215 35.18 28.54 -23.50
N HIS A 216 35.91 28.54 -24.60
CA HIS A 216 36.34 27.30 -25.27
C HIS A 216 37.83 27.34 -25.51
N ARG A 217 38.48 26.22 -25.32
CA ARG A 217 39.87 25.98 -25.62
C ARG A 217 40.00 24.73 -26.51
N LEU A 218 40.46 24.91 -27.70
CA LEU A 218 40.72 23.83 -28.67
C LEU A 218 42.22 23.62 -28.81
N THR A 219 42.72 22.51 -28.30
CA THR A 219 44.14 22.16 -28.37
C THR A 219 44.33 21.02 -29.35
N ARG A 220 45.14 21.27 -30.38
CA ARG A 220 45.41 20.30 -31.42
C ARG A 220 46.55 19.39 -31.03
N ALA A 221 46.37 18.09 -31.02
CA ALA A 221 47.40 17.05 -30.88
C ALA A 221 47.44 16.18 -32.15
N ALA A 222 48.50 15.39 -32.35
CA ALA A 222 48.76 14.66 -33.59
C ALA A 222 47.65 13.67 -34.03
N GLN A 223 46.77 13.23 -33.18
CA GLN A 223 45.72 12.26 -33.50
C GLN A 223 44.32 12.63 -32.96
N ALA A 224 44.21 13.64 -32.12
CA ALA A 224 42.94 14.07 -31.53
C ALA A 224 42.96 15.57 -31.20
N THR A 225 41.84 16.25 -31.26
CA THR A 225 41.68 17.62 -30.80
C THR A 225 41.01 17.61 -29.44
N GLY A 226 41.72 18.13 -28.43
CA GLY A 226 41.14 18.38 -27.12
C GLY A 226 40.22 19.59 -27.17
N TRP A 227 39.01 19.47 -26.67
CA TRP A 227 38.06 20.55 -26.54
C TRP A 227 37.63 20.69 -25.08
N GLU A 228 38.17 21.74 -24.45
CA GLU A 228 37.74 22.17 -23.11
C GLU A 228 36.82 23.36 -23.23
N GLY A 229 35.77 23.40 -22.43
CA GLY A 229 34.90 24.56 -22.43
C GLY A 229 34.18 24.73 -21.09
N THR A 230 33.73 25.94 -20.89
CA THR A 230 32.85 26.32 -19.78
C THR A 230 31.73 27.18 -20.32
N LEU A 231 30.55 26.99 -19.76
CA LEU A 231 29.37 27.81 -19.99
C LEU A 231 28.85 28.29 -18.62
N ALA A 232 28.60 29.57 -18.50
CA ALA A 232 28.02 30.16 -17.33
C ALA A 232 26.85 31.07 -17.72
N MET A 233 25.67 30.80 -17.16
CA MET A 233 24.49 31.63 -17.24
C MET A 233 24.21 32.21 -15.86
N SER A 234 24.37 33.55 -15.74
CA SER A 234 24.37 34.20 -14.44
C SER A 234 22.97 34.43 -13.86
N GLU A 235 22.03 34.86 -14.67
CA GLU A 235 20.65 35.07 -14.27
C GLU A 235 19.77 35.16 -15.52
N LEU A 236 18.58 34.49 -15.47
CA LEU A 236 17.55 34.74 -16.48
C LEU A 236 16.71 35.93 -16.03
N PRO A 237 16.55 36.93 -16.90
CA PRO A 237 15.63 38.01 -16.60
C PRO A 237 14.18 37.54 -16.64
N GLU A 238 13.28 38.24 -15.99
CA GLU A 238 11.86 38.14 -16.24
C GLU A 238 11.54 38.66 -17.66
N ALA A 239 11.69 37.77 -18.64
CA ALA A 239 11.50 38.07 -20.04
C ALA A 239 10.57 37.05 -20.70
N PRO A 240 9.25 37.08 -20.49
CA PRO A 240 8.30 36.19 -21.13
C PRO A 240 8.46 36.16 -22.66
N TRP A 241 8.77 37.33 -23.25
CA TRP A 241 9.01 37.47 -24.68
C TRP A 241 10.17 36.57 -25.20
N LEU A 242 11.14 36.25 -24.34
CA LEU A 242 12.29 35.40 -24.74
C LEU A 242 11.83 33.95 -24.96
N LEU A 243 10.89 33.45 -24.14
CA LEU A 243 10.33 32.13 -24.32
C LEU A 243 9.45 32.06 -25.57
N ASP A 244 8.65 33.08 -25.79
CA ASP A 244 7.82 33.19 -27.00
C ASP A 244 8.70 33.20 -28.25
N TRP A 245 9.77 33.98 -28.20
CA TRP A 245 10.74 34.06 -29.30
C TRP A 245 11.48 32.72 -29.56
N LEU A 246 11.95 32.05 -28.48
CA LEU A 246 12.58 30.73 -28.60
C LEU A 246 11.60 29.67 -29.13
N GLY A 247 10.33 29.77 -28.74
CA GLY A 247 9.25 28.90 -29.20
C GLY A 247 8.89 29.08 -30.69
N GLU A 248 9.35 30.18 -31.35
CA GLU A 248 9.22 30.33 -32.79
C GLU A 248 10.26 29.48 -33.55
N TRP A 249 11.43 29.23 -32.94
CA TRP A 249 12.57 28.60 -33.56
C TRP A 249 12.79 27.13 -33.19
N LEU A 250 12.43 26.75 -31.98
CA LEU A 250 12.66 25.40 -31.45
C LEU A 250 11.34 24.63 -31.39
N PRO A 251 11.28 23.36 -31.85
CA PRO A 251 10.11 22.50 -31.66
C PRO A 251 9.98 22.09 -30.17
N TYR A 252 9.76 23.08 -29.34
CA TYR A 252 9.67 22.95 -27.92
C TYR A 252 8.25 23.33 -27.52
N GLU A 253 7.42 22.34 -27.15
CA GLU A 253 6.27 22.60 -26.32
C GLU A 253 6.82 22.91 -24.93
N PRO A 254 6.86 24.19 -24.51
CA PRO A 254 7.26 24.46 -23.14
C PRO A 254 6.32 23.65 -22.25
N PRO A 255 6.80 22.84 -21.30
CA PRO A 255 5.98 22.48 -20.19
C PRO A 255 5.43 23.78 -19.69
N ALA A 256 4.14 23.85 -19.36
CA ALA A 256 3.46 25.09 -19.02
C ALA A 256 4.13 25.78 -17.81
N PHE A 257 5.27 26.39 -18.06
CA PHE A 257 5.93 27.26 -17.10
C PHE A 257 5.16 28.56 -17.12
N ALA A 258 4.44 28.83 -16.03
CA ALA A 258 3.74 30.10 -15.92
C ALA A 258 4.74 31.26 -15.91
N GLU A 259 5.96 31.04 -15.43
CA GLU A 259 7.00 32.05 -15.24
C GLU A 259 8.40 31.40 -15.39
N LEU A 260 9.37 32.18 -15.88
CA LEU A 260 10.77 31.78 -15.88
C LEU A 260 11.33 31.76 -14.44
N PRO A 261 12.26 30.82 -14.14
CA PRO A 261 12.90 30.81 -12.83
C PRO A 261 13.73 32.08 -12.62
N GLN A 262 13.40 32.86 -11.61
CA GLN A 262 14.16 34.05 -11.22
C GLN A 262 15.52 33.65 -10.65
N GLN A 263 16.55 34.41 -10.98
CA GLN A 263 17.91 34.25 -10.45
C GLN A 263 18.52 32.84 -10.69
N MET A 264 17.98 32.05 -11.68
CA MET A 264 18.56 30.78 -12.01
C MET A 264 19.98 30.96 -12.56
N ARG A 265 20.92 30.15 -12.03
CA ARG A 265 22.28 30.06 -12.51
C ARG A 265 22.52 28.69 -13.08
N ILE A 266 23.07 28.64 -14.28
CA ILE A 266 23.50 27.37 -14.92
C ILE A 266 24.97 27.48 -15.22
N GLY A 267 25.73 26.48 -14.78
CA GLY A 267 27.13 26.31 -15.14
C GLY A 267 27.29 24.97 -15.87
N ALA A 268 27.99 24.94 -16.95
CA ALA A 268 28.44 23.71 -17.58
C ALA A 268 29.94 23.79 -17.85
N GLY A 269 30.62 22.66 -17.75
CA GLY A 269 32.03 22.52 -18.06
C GLY A 269 32.25 21.19 -18.75
N TRP A 270 33.16 21.16 -19.70
CA TRP A 270 33.50 19.92 -20.40
C TRP A 270 34.98 19.87 -20.77
N SER A 271 35.50 18.65 -20.80
CA SER A 271 36.82 18.32 -21.33
C SER A 271 36.64 17.07 -22.20
N MET A 272 36.71 17.27 -23.49
CA MET A 272 36.38 16.28 -24.51
C MET A 272 37.50 16.08 -25.49
N GLN A 273 37.56 14.90 -26.07
CA GLN A 273 38.50 14.58 -27.18
C GLN A 273 37.69 14.29 -28.44
N LEU A 274 38.05 15.01 -29.50
CA LEU A 274 37.48 14.85 -30.85
C LEU A 274 38.43 14.01 -31.68
N ASP A 275 37.97 12.94 -32.32
CA ASP A 275 38.77 12.18 -33.27
C ASP A 275 38.89 12.96 -34.59
N GLU A 276 40.10 13.31 -34.99
CA GLU A 276 40.34 14.04 -36.26
C GLU A 276 39.96 13.26 -37.53
N ARG A 277 39.84 11.93 -37.44
CA ARG A 277 39.42 11.09 -38.55
C ARG A 277 37.92 11.16 -38.85
N ASN A 278 37.13 11.52 -37.87
CA ASN A 278 35.68 11.64 -38.01
C ASN A 278 35.12 12.77 -37.13
N PRO A 279 35.50 14.04 -37.38
CA PRO A 279 35.14 15.17 -36.55
C PRO A 279 33.64 15.47 -36.53
N SER A 280 32.88 14.89 -37.47
CA SER A 280 31.44 15.05 -37.57
C SER A 280 30.67 14.10 -36.66
N ASN A 281 31.28 13.06 -36.11
CA ASN A 281 30.64 12.14 -35.21
C ASN A 281 30.70 12.67 -33.77
N TRP A 282 29.86 13.66 -33.47
CA TRP A 282 29.74 14.20 -32.13
C TRP A 282 29.30 13.12 -31.09
N ARG A 283 28.71 12.01 -31.58
CA ARG A 283 28.38 10.86 -30.74
C ARG A 283 29.61 10.06 -30.30
N ALA A 284 30.74 10.18 -30.98
CA ALA A 284 31.98 9.51 -30.61
C ALA A 284 32.89 10.34 -29.68
N LEU A 285 32.38 11.42 -29.12
CA LEU A 285 33.11 12.24 -28.17
C LEU A 285 33.47 11.44 -26.93
N ARG A 286 34.71 11.52 -26.48
CA ARG A 286 35.20 10.97 -25.22
C ARG A 286 35.57 12.11 -24.30
N GLY A 287 35.18 11.99 -23.02
CA GLY A 287 35.56 13.01 -22.06
C GLY A 287 34.60 13.12 -20.89
N GLU A 288 34.67 14.24 -20.25
CA GLU A 288 33.87 14.55 -19.06
C GLU A 288 33.00 15.78 -19.32
N PHE A 289 31.76 15.73 -18.87
CA PHE A 289 30.81 16.83 -18.88
C PHE A 289 30.30 17.07 -17.48
N ARG A 290 30.29 18.29 -17.01
CA ARG A 290 29.75 18.73 -15.72
C ARG A 290 28.66 19.74 -15.96
N LEU A 291 27.55 19.59 -15.25
CA LEU A 291 26.43 20.52 -15.26
C LEU A 291 26.11 20.91 -13.82
N SER A 292 25.95 22.20 -13.56
CA SER A 292 25.43 22.71 -12.30
C SER A 292 24.25 23.62 -12.58
N ALA A 293 23.20 23.47 -11.80
CA ALA A 293 22.02 24.34 -11.84
C ALA A 293 21.68 24.79 -10.41
N ASP A 294 21.57 26.09 -10.21
CA ASP A 294 21.24 26.69 -8.93
C ASP A 294 19.98 27.55 -9.08
N LEU A 295 18.97 27.22 -8.27
CA LEU A 295 17.66 27.86 -8.17
C LEU A 295 17.50 28.46 -6.78
N PRO A 296 18.10 29.65 -6.49
CA PRO A 296 18.10 30.23 -5.15
C PRO A 296 16.73 30.73 -4.70
N ALA A 297 15.84 31.06 -5.65
CA ALA A 297 14.48 31.51 -5.39
C ALA A 297 13.43 30.44 -5.75
N PRO A 298 12.30 30.37 -5.03
CA PRO A 298 11.23 29.42 -5.34
C PRO A 298 10.65 29.67 -6.74
N TRP A 299 10.72 28.65 -7.57
CA TRP A 299 10.21 28.67 -8.95
C TRP A 299 8.86 27.97 -9.05
N PRO A 300 7.78 28.65 -9.46
CA PRO A 300 6.46 28.03 -9.62
C PRO A 300 6.42 27.14 -10.88
N ILE A 301 6.25 25.84 -10.69
CA ILE A 301 6.06 24.87 -11.75
C ILE A 301 4.62 24.40 -11.72
N VAL A 302 3.87 24.58 -12.83
CA VAL A 302 2.47 24.22 -12.94
C VAL A 302 2.27 22.73 -12.65
N GLY A 303 1.36 22.40 -11.72
CA GLY A 303 1.05 21.03 -11.30
C GLY A 303 2.04 20.41 -10.31
N LEU A 304 3.27 20.92 -10.20
CA LEU A 304 4.27 20.43 -9.27
C LEU A 304 4.32 21.26 -7.96
N GLY A 305 4.31 22.59 -8.09
CA GLY A 305 4.45 23.50 -6.96
C GLY A 305 5.63 24.45 -7.10
N GLN A 306 6.20 24.89 -5.98
CA GLN A 306 7.35 25.77 -5.95
C GLN A 306 8.62 24.99 -5.68
N LEU A 307 9.54 24.99 -6.65
CA LEU A 307 10.83 24.29 -6.60
C LEU A 307 11.97 25.28 -6.38
N GLN A 308 12.88 24.97 -5.46
CA GLN A 308 14.14 25.69 -5.27
C GLN A 308 15.26 24.71 -4.91
N GLY A 309 16.53 25.12 -5.11
CA GLY A 309 17.69 24.33 -4.72
C GLY A 309 18.77 24.23 -5.78
N ARG A 310 19.60 23.22 -5.66
CA ARG A 310 20.77 23.00 -6.50
C ARG A 310 20.85 21.57 -7.01
N LEU A 311 21.35 21.44 -8.25
CA LEU A 311 21.65 20.17 -8.91
C LEU A 311 23.05 20.27 -9.51
N ASP A 312 23.90 19.27 -9.23
CA ASP A 312 25.20 19.07 -9.87
C ASP A 312 25.23 17.66 -10.49
N LEU A 313 25.68 17.57 -11.73
CA LEU A 313 25.78 16.32 -12.49
C LEU A 313 27.14 16.26 -13.20
N THR A 314 27.85 15.14 -13.05
CA THR A 314 29.04 14.81 -13.83
C THR A 314 28.73 13.56 -14.66
N ALA A 315 29.07 13.62 -15.95
CA ALA A 315 28.93 12.50 -16.87
C ALA A 315 30.21 12.28 -17.62
N THR A 316 30.57 11.03 -17.87
CA THR A 316 31.70 10.63 -18.73
C THR A 316 31.17 10.03 -20.01
N GLY A 317 31.77 10.45 -21.12
CA GLY A 317 31.47 9.97 -22.49
C GLY A 317 32.54 9.04 -23.00
N ASN A 318 32.12 7.91 -23.56
CA ASN A 318 33.00 7.02 -24.28
C ASN A 318 32.24 6.39 -25.46
N ASP A 319 32.75 6.61 -26.69
CA ASP A 319 32.20 6.04 -27.92
C ASP A 319 30.68 6.23 -28.10
N GLY A 320 30.19 7.42 -27.81
CA GLY A 320 28.80 7.83 -28.04
C GLY A 320 27.85 7.52 -26.89
N LEU A 321 28.31 6.85 -25.84
CA LEU A 321 27.56 6.61 -24.64
C LEU A 321 28.01 7.58 -23.53
N TRP A 322 27.13 8.46 -23.11
CA TRP A 322 27.33 9.34 -21.96
C TRP A 322 26.73 8.73 -20.70
N ILE A 323 27.57 8.47 -19.72
CA ILE A 323 27.20 7.80 -18.48
C ILE A 323 27.37 8.80 -17.34
N PRO A 324 26.32 9.08 -16.56
CA PRO A 324 26.45 9.87 -15.35
C PRO A 324 27.34 9.13 -14.34
N THR A 325 28.38 9.81 -13.85
CA THR A 325 29.33 9.26 -12.87
C THR A 325 29.13 9.81 -11.48
N GLU A 326 28.67 11.05 -11.38
CA GLU A 326 28.36 11.68 -10.10
C GLU A 326 27.09 12.53 -10.22
N MET A 327 26.27 12.50 -9.20
CA MET A 327 25.07 13.32 -9.09
C MET A 327 24.92 13.82 -7.66
N ALA A 328 24.74 15.11 -7.49
CA ALA A 328 24.39 15.74 -6.23
C ALA A 328 23.18 16.65 -6.43
N ALA A 329 22.21 16.60 -5.53
CA ALA A 329 21.05 17.48 -5.56
C ALA A 329 20.65 17.86 -4.14
N ASP A 330 20.23 19.10 -3.97
CA ASP A 330 19.62 19.60 -2.74
C ASP A 330 18.41 20.45 -3.16
N LEU A 331 17.23 19.82 -3.21
CA LEU A 331 16.02 20.39 -3.79
C LEU A 331 14.93 20.50 -2.72
N GLN A 332 14.27 21.63 -2.66
CA GLN A 332 13.11 21.88 -1.82
C GLN A 332 11.91 22.13 -2.72
N LEU A 333 10.84 21.40 -2.45
CA LEU A 333 9.58 21.50 -3.18
C LEU A 333 8.44 21.82 -2.20
N GLN A 334 7.70 22.88 -2.44
CA GLN A 334 6.40 23.12 -1.83
C GLN A 334 5.34 22.59 -2.82
N PRO A 335 4.75 21.42 -2.56
CA PRO A 335 3.91 20.75 -3.53
C PRO A 335 2.62 21.52 -3.78
N ALA A 336 2.19 21.58 -5.03
CA ALA A 336 0.89 22.12 -5.40
C ALA A 336 -0.25 21.18 -4.95
N ALA A 337 -1.42 21.74 -4.66
CA ALA A 337 -2.58 20.96 -4.22
C ALA A 337 -2.94 19.76 -5.12
N PRO A 338 -2.90 19.85 -6.48
CA PRO A 338 -3.17 18.69 -7.34
C PRO A 338 -2.21 17.52 -7.14
N LEU A 339 -0.93 17.79 -6.86
CA LEU A 339 0.08 16.75 -6.69
C LEU A 339 -0.19 15.84 -5.47
N VAL A 340 -0.79 16.39 -4.44
CA VAL A 340 -1.06 15.71 -3.17
C VAL A 340 -2.54 15.43 -2.92
N ALA A 341 -3.40 15.67 -3.92
CA ALA A 341 -4.85 15.57 -3.78
C ALA A 341 -5.33 14.17 -3.37
N ASP A 342 -4.69 13.12 -3.91
CA ASP A 342 -5.04 11.72 -3.66
C ASP A 342 -4.61 11.22 -2.27
N LEU A 343 -3.76 11.99 -1.58
CA LEU A 343 -3.36 11.64 -0.23
C LEU A 343 -4.42 12.10 0.79
N PRO A 344 -4.69 11.28 1.82
CA PRO A 344 -5.49 11.74 2.97
C PRO A 344 -4.93 13.04 3.54
N GLU A 345 -5.81 13.96 3.94
CA GLU A 345 -5.42 15.30 4.40
C GLU A 345 -4.28 15.30 5.44
N PRO A 346 -4.28 14.44 6.48
CA PRO A 346 -3.18 14.41 7.46
C PRO A 346 -1.83 14.00 6.90
N LEU A 347 -1.81 13.26 5.77
CA LEU A 347 -0.57 12.77 5.13
C LEU A 347 -0.04 13.73 4.05
N ARG A 348 -0.73 14.82 3.75
CA ARG A 348 -0.30 15.80 2.75
C ARG A 348 0.91 16.58 3.24
N PRO A 349 2.07 16.48 2.56
CA PRO A 349 3.23 17.26 2.93
C PRO A 349 3.04 18.73 2.55
N THR A 350 3.51 19.63 3.39
CA THR A 350 3.59 21.06 3.12
C THR A 350 4.89 21.45 2.44
N ALA A 351 5.95 20.67 2.67
CA ALA A 351 7.25 20.83 2.00
C ALA A 351 7.94 19.47 1.88
N LEU A 352 8.66 19.28 0.78
CA LEU A 352 9.53 18.14 0.51
C LEU A 352 10.96 18.65 0.36
N HIS A 353 11.90 17.98 1.00
CA HIS A 353 13.33 18.25 0.86
C HIS A 353 14.03 16.99 0.37
N LEU A 354 14.55 17.04 -0.85
CA LEU A 354 15.28 15.97 -1.49
C LEU A 354 16.77 16.32 -1.50
N ARG A 355 17.56 15.47 -0.87
CA ARG A 355 19.01 15.53 -0.95
C ARG A 355 19.54 14.25 -1.58
N VAL A 356 20.32 14.40 -2.63
CA VAL A 356 21.05 13.33 -3.29
C VAL A 356 22.53 13.68 -3.20
N THR A 357 23.34 12.73 -2.77
CA THR A 357 24.79 12.88 -2.72
C THR A 357 25.46 11.67 -3.38
N PRO A 358 26.64 11.82 -3.96
CA PRO A 358 27.39 10.68 -4.49
C PRO A 358 27.60 9.63 -3.40
N GLY A 359 27.46 8.37 -3.77
CA GLY A 359 27.74 7.22 -2.92
C GLY A 359 29.22 6.86 -2.90
N ALA A 360 29.60 5.86 -2.10
CA ALA A 360 30.93 5.26 -2.21
C ALA A 360 31.07 4.61 -3.59
N ALA A 361 32.27 4.70 -4.17
CA ALA A 361 32.53 4.13 -5.49
C ALA A 361 32.12 2.66 -5.56
N SER A 362 31.38 2.30 -6.61
CA SER A 362 31.02 0.90 -6.87
C SER A 362 32.20 0.13 -7.43
N GLU A 363 32.33 -1.14 -7.06
CA GLU A 363 33.35 -2.04 -7.67
C GLU A 363 32.96 -2.44 -9.10
N SER A 364 31.69 -2.26 -9.48
CA SER A 364 31.19 -2.56 -10.82
C SER A 364 31.20 -1.32 -11.72
N SER A 365 31.82 -1.45 -12.89
CA SER A 365 31.79 -0.42 -13.92
C SER A 365 30.40 -0.32 -14.52
N GLY A 366 29.78 0.88 -14.49
CA GLY A 366 28.46 1.14 -15.07
C GLY A 366 27.35 1.35 -14.06
N GLU A 367 27.62 1.28 -12.77
CA GLU A 367 26.70 1.66 -11.70
C GLU A 367 27.00 3.08 -11.18
N LEU A 368 25.97 3.89 -11.03
CA LEU A 368 26.03 5.19 -10.37
C LEU A 368 25.58 5.04 -8.92
N PRO A 369 26.50 5.04 -7.94
CA PRO A 369 26.15 4.96 -6.54
C PRO A 369 25.68 6.32 -6.02
N LEU A 370 24.54 6.33 -5.33
CA LEU A 370 23.90 7.52 -4.79
C LEU A 370 23.44 7.29 -3.36
N GLN A 371 23.42 8.35 -2.57
CA GLN A 371 22.73 8.39 -1.28
C GLN A 371 21.56 9.36 -1.41
N LEU A 372 20.37 8.85 -1.16
CA LEU A 372 19.11 9.60 -1.19
C LEU A 372 18.63 9.88 0.22
N GLN A 373 18.23 11.13 0.48
CA GLN A 373 17.50 11.54 1.66
C GLN A 373 16.31 12.39 1.21
N LEU A 374 15.10 11.94 1.54
CA LEU A 374 13.88 12.69 1.31
C LEU A 374 13.20 12.95 2.64
N ALA A 375 12.93 14.19 2.95
CA ALA A 375 12.17 14.60 4.12
C ALA A 375 10.87 15.29 3.68
N ALA A 376 9.75 14.82 4.17
CA ALA A 376 8.44 15.42 4.02
C ALA A 376 8.04 16.10 5.33
N GLN A 377 7.71 17.37 5.26
CA GLN A 377 7.23 18.17 6.38
C GLN A 377 5.72 18.33 6.29
N GLY A 378 5.05 18.41 7.42
CA GLY A 378 3.60 18.57 7.50
C GLY A 378 3.06 18.00 8.79
N ASN A 379 1.74 17.76 8.85
CA ASN A 379 1.08 17.17 10.02
C ASN A 379 1.56 15.74 10.30
N SER A 380 2.03 15.05 9.26
CA SER A 380 2.58 13.70 9.34
C SER A 380 3.98 13.71 8.70
N PRO A 381 5.02 14.04 9.46
CA PRO A 381 6.38 14.08 8.93
C PRO A 381 6.83 12.68 8.49
N ALA A 382 7.50 12.63 7.35
CA ALA A 382 8.08 11.40 6.83
C ALA A 382 9.54 11.63 6.39
N THR A 383 10.36 10.60 6.52
CA THR A 383 11.73 10.61 6.04
C THR A 383 12.05 9.29 5.34
N LEU A 384 12.70 9.40 4.18
CA LEU A 384 13.23 8.27 3.44
C LEU A 384 14.73 8.48 3.27
N ALA A 385 15.52 7.53 3.71
CA ALA A 385 16.95 7.49 3.46
C ALA A 385 17.28 6.17 2.76
N ALA A 386 18.07 6.21 1.68
CA ALA A 386 18.42 5.03 0.90
C ALA A 386 19.82 5.14 0.33
N ARG A 387 20.51 4.01 0.18
CA ARG A 387 21.65 3.85 -0.70
C ARG A 387 21.17 3.24 -2.01
N LEU A 388 21.44 3.93 -3.10
CA LEU A 388 21.00 3.56 -4.44
C LEU A 388 22.20 3.21 -5.29
N ALA A 389 22.04 2.24 -6.16
CA ALA A 389 22.95 1.97 -7.28
C ALA A 389 22.09 1.91 -8.55
N LEU A 390 22.32 2.90 -9.43
CA LEU A 390 21.59 3.02 -10.69
C LEU A 390 22.45 2.46 -11.83
N ASP A 391 21.97 1.45 -12.55
CA ASP A 391 22.59 1.02 -13.79
C ASP A 391 22.40 2.08 -14.86
N THR A 392 23.51 2.58 -15.37
CA THR A 392 23.53 3.68 -16.34
C THR A 392 23.42 3.22 -17.79
N ALA A 393 23.41 1.90 -18.02
CA ALA A 393 23.19 1.27 -19.32
C ALA A 393 21.86 0.52 -19.38
N ALA A 394 21.24 0.46 -20.55
CA ALA A 394 20.02 -0.33 -20.73
C ALA A 394 20.29 -1.86 -20.67
N PRO A 395 19.41 -2.66 -20.04
CA PRO A 395 18.18 -2.23 -19.38
C PRO A 395 18.45 -1.54 -18.03
N TYR A 396 17.92 -0.33 -17.86
CA TYR A 396 18.12 0.43 -16.62
C TYR A 396 17.50 -0.28 -15.43
N SER A 397 18.29 -0.43 -14.36
CA SER A 397 17.84 -0.96 -13.09
C SER A 397 18.29 -0.06 -11.93
N LEU A 398 17.53 -0.07 -10.87
CA LEU A 398 17.81 0.64 -9.64
C LEU A 398 17.86 -0.37 -8.49
N ARG A 399 19.02 -0.54 -7.90
CA ARG A 399 19.18 -1.31 -6.67
C ARG A 399 19.17 -0.36 -5.47
N PHE A 400 18.40 -0.67 -4.46
CA PHE A 400 18.37 0.10 -3.24
C PHE A 400 18.63 -0.79 -2.02
N THR A 401 19.50 -0.30 -1.18
CA THR A 401 19.95 -0.98 0.03
C THR A 401 19.90 -0.02 1.22
N GLU A 402 19.89 -0.56 2.42
CA GLU A 402 19.84 0.23 3.66
C GLU A 402 18.76 1.32 3.64
N THR A 403 17.69 1.06 2.90
CA THR A 403 16.59 2.01 2.77
C THR A 403 15.78 2.02 4.05
N ARG A 404 15.55 3.18 4.62
CA ARG A 404 14.73 3.37 5.80
C ARG A 404 13.67 4.42 5.55
N LEU A 405 12.42 4.01 5.67
CA LEU A 405 11.25 4.88 5.61
C LEU A 405 10.68 5.05 7.02
N LYS A 406 10.59 6.27 7.48
CA LYS A 406 9.89 6.62 8.72
C LYS A 406 8.71 7.51 8.38
N LEU A 407 7.59 7.27 9.02
CA LEU A 407 6.38 8.09 8.93
C LEU A 407 5.75 8.19 10.31
N GLU A 408 5.43 9.38 10.74
CA GLU A 408 4.72 9.63 11.98
C GLU A 408 3.44 10.42 11.69
N SER A 409 2.30 9.94 12.21
CA SER A 409 1.03 10.64 12.06
C SER A 409 0.25 10.61 13.38
N PRO A 410 -0.13 11.75 13.93
CA PRO A 410 -0.89 11.82 15.19
C PRO A 410 -2.27 11.16 15.08
N ALA A 411 -2.94 11.35 13.96
CA ALA A 411 -4.24 10.77 13.68
C ALA A 411 -4.47 10.65 12.17
N LEU A 412 -4.95 9.48 11.73
CA LEU A 412 -5.31 9.21 10.36
C LEU A 412 -6.73 8.66 10.30
N PRO A 413 -7.72 9.43 9.86
CA PRO A 413 -9.07 8.95 9.62
C PRO A 413 -9.12 8.11 8.34
N LEU A 414 -9.71 6.91 8.42
CA LEU A 414 -9.93 5.99 7.30
C LEU A 414 -11.38 5.53 7.34
N SER A 415 -12.21 6.03 6.43
CA SER A 415 -13.65 5.74 6.37
C SER A 415 -14.35 5.71 7.75
N ASP A 416 -14.55 4.55 8.34
CA ASP A 416 -15.22 4.31 9.62
C ASP A 416 -14.25 4.09 10.82
N MET A 417 -12.94 4.21 10.58
CA MET A 417 -11.89 3.99 11.58
C MET A 417 -10.99 5.20 11.76
N VAL A 418 -10.47 5.37 12.97
CA VAL A 418 -9.44 6.37 13.28
C VAL A 418 -8.21 5.68 13.84
N LEU A 419 -7.10 5.86 13.15
CA LEU A 419 -5.77 5.42 13.59
C LEU A 419 -5.11 6.56 14.36
N LYS A 420 -4.72 6.32 15.60
CA LYS A 420 -4.09 7.34 16.47
C LYS A 420 -2.64 6.96 16.75
N GLY A 421 -1.74 7.94 16.65
CA GLY A 421 -0.33 7.76 16.96
C GLY A 421 0.34 6.72 16.06
N LEU A 422 0.12 6.86 14.75
CA LEU A 422 0.75 6.05 13.73
C LEU A 422 2.24 6.34 13.68
N ASN A 423 3.07 5.31 13.78
CA ASN A 423 4.50 5.38 13.55
C ASN A 423 4.91 4.15 12.72
N ALA A 424 5.45 4.40 11.54
CA ALA A 424 6.04 3.40 10.66
C ALA A 424 7.56 3.59 10.63
N ASP A 425 8.31 2.52 10.86
CA ASP A 425 9.77 2.45 10.70
C ASP A 425 10.07 1.22 9.84
N LEU A 426 10.18 1.42 8.53
CA LEU A 426 10.37 0.35 7.56
C LEU A 426 11.80 0.37 7.05
N ARG A 427 12.43 -0.77 7.03
CA ARG A 427 13.74 -1.01 6.44
C ARG A 427 13.56 -1.88 5.21
N LEU A 428 14.05 -1.41 4.09
CA LEU A 428 13.78 -1.99 2.78
C LEU A 428 15.10 -2.26 2.06
N SER A 429 15.11 -3.33 1.29
CA SER A 429 16.12 -3.57 0.26
C SER A 429 15.43 -4.12 -0.98
N GLY A 430 16.04 -3.95 -2.13
CA GLY A 430 15.43 -4.47 -3.35
C GLY A 430 16.03 -3.92 -4.62
N GLU A 431 15.36 -4.24 -5.69
CA GLU A 431 15.68 -3.78 -7.05
C GLU A 431 14.40 -3.39 -7.79
N ALA A 432 14.52 -2.41 -8.66
CA ALA A 432 13.44 -1.98 -9.54
C ALA A 432 13.99 -1.75 -10.94
N SER A 433 13.24 -2.17 -11.95
CA SER A 433 13.51 -1.96 -13.36
C SER A 433 12.24 -1.44 -14.05
N GLN A 434 12.32 -1.21 -15.35
CA GLN A 434 11.13 -0.84 -16.13
C GLN A 434 10.07 -1.94 -16.18
N GLN A 435 10.44 -3.19 -15.92
CA GLN A 435 9.58 -4.37 -16.07
C GLN A 435 9.19 -5.01 -14.75
N ALA A 436 9.99 -4.85 -13.70
CA ALA A 436 9.75 -5.49 -12.42
C ALA A 436 10.30 -4.68 -11.26
N ALA A 437 9.66 -4.80 -10.10
CA ALA A 437 10.17 -4.32 -8.83
C ALA A 437 10.09 -5.44 -7.80
N ARG A 438 11.17 -5.65 -7.05
CA ARG A 438 11.27 -6.61 -5.95
C ARG A 438 11.77 -5.91 -4.72
N VAL A 439 10.97 -5.95 -3.68
CA VAL A 439 11.23 -5.26 -2.42
C VAL A 439 11.14 -6.26 -1.29
N ARG A 440 12.10 -6.23 -0.38
CA ARG A 440 12.10 -7.01 0.85
C ARG A 440 12.11 -6.08 2.05
N LEU A 441 11.26 -6.36 3.01
CA LEU A 441 11.26 -5.68 4.29
C LEU A 441 12.26 -6.37 5.22
N GLU A 442 13.25 -5.63 5.67
CA GLU A 442 14.33 -6.13 6.49
C GLU A 442 13.96 -6.18 7.98
N ALA A 443 14.81 -6.82 8.77
CA ALA A 443 14.63 -6.92 10.21
C ALA A 443 14.52 -5.55 10.88
N GLY A 444 13.50 -5.39 11.74
CA GLY A 444 13.16 -4.13 12.39
C GLY A 444 12.12 -3.28 11.65
N SER A 445 11.60 -3.78 10.50
CA SER A 445 10.45 -3.18 9.82
C SER A 445 9.20 -3.36 10.66
N ARG A 446 8.68 -2.27 11.18
CA ARG A 446 7.54 -2.27 12.07
C ARG A 446 6.62 -1.08 11.84
N PHE A 447 5.39 -1.32 12.20
CA PHE A 447 4.31 -0.37 12.17
C PHE A 447 3.63 -0.36 13.54
N THR A 448 3.48 0.78 14.17
CA THR A 448 2.87 0.89 15.48
C THR A 448 1.74 1.90 15.49
N LEU A 449 0.70 1.61 16.27
CA LEU A 449 -0.41 2.50 16.52
C LEU A 449 -0.61 2.63 18.03
N ALA A 450 -0.75 3.83 18.54
CA ALA A 450 -1.12 4.06 19.92
C ALA A 450 -2.57 3.60 20.19
N GLY A 451 -3.46 3.81 19.23
CA GLY A 451 -4.84 3.37 19.30
C GLY A 451 -5.51 3.26 17.93
N LEU A 452 -6.48 2.36 17.85
CA LEU A 452 -7.41 2.21 16.74
C LEU A 452 -8.81 2.21 17.32
N THR A 453 -9.70 3.00 16.76
CA THR A 453 -11.11 3.05 17.16
C THR A 453 -12.01 2.96 15.93
N ARG A 454 -13.03 2.12 16.01
CA ARG A 454 -14.11 2.03 15.03
C ARG A 454 -15.41 2.12 15.78
N ASP A 455 -16.16 3.18 15.56
CA ASP A 455 -17.41 3.49 16.28
C ASP A 455 -17.26 3.29 17.81
N THR A 456 -18.30 2.78 18.47
CA THR A 456 -18.29 2.44 19.91
C THR A 456 -17.89 0.99 20.18
N ASP A 457 -17.85 0.13 19.17
CA ASP A 457 -17.85 -1.32 19.31
C ASP A 457 -16.46 -1.96 19.23
N LEU A 458 -15.50 -1.29 18.59
CA LEU A 458 -14.16 -1.82 18.46
C LEU A 458 -13.11 -0.77 18.85
N ALA A 459 -12.32 -1.09 19.84
CA ALA A 459 -11.15 -0.31 20.19
C ALA A 459 -9.94 -1.20 20.45
N ALA A 460 -8.79 -0.85 19.87
CA ALA A 460 -7.52 -1.51 20.13
C ALA A 460 -6.49 -0.49 20.59
N SER A 461 -5.62 -0.88 21.51
CA SER A 461 -4.54 -0.02 21.99
C SER A 461 -3.19 -0.69 21.85
N LYS A 462 -2.16 0.15 21.56
CA LYS A 462 -0.75 -0.25 21.40
C LYS A 462 -0.62 -1.41 20.41
N LEU A 463 -1.16 -1.23 19.21
CA LEU A 463 -0.99 -2.20 18.13
C LEU A 463 0.42 -2.08 17.56
N GLN A 464 1.08 -3.20 17.39
CA GLN A 464 2.37 -3.33 16.73
C GLN A 464 2.28 -4.40 15.65
N LEU A 465 2.68 -4.05 14.44
CA LEU A 465 2.87 -4.92 13.30
C LEU A 465 4.36 -5.08 13.06
N ASP A 466 4.84 -6.30 12.99
CA ASP A 466 6.21 -6.63 12.56
C ASP A 466 6.10 -7.25 11.17
N LEU A 467 6.84 -6.67 10.23
CA LEU A 467 6.82 -7.02 8.81
C LEU A 467 8.16 -7.56 8.32
N ALA A 468 9.07 -7.88 9.23
CA ALA A 468 10.40 -8.37 8.89
C ALA A 468 10.33 -9.65 8.04
N GLY A 469 10.96 -9.64 6.87
CA GLY A 469 10.98 -10.76 5.94
C GLY A 469 9.84 -10.79 4.93
N LEU A 470 8.92 -9.84 4.95
CA LEU A 470 7.90 -9.69 3.91
C LEU A 470 8.55 -9.30 2.59
N ALA A 471 8.24 -10.01 1.52
CA ALA A 471 8.66 -9.72 0.16
C ALA A 471 7.47 -9.20 -0.65
N VAL A 472 7.72 -8.18 -1.46
CA VAL A 472 6.74 -7.60 -2.40
C VAL A 472 7.34 -7.65 -3.79
N GLU A 473 6.63 -8.24 -4.72
CA GLU A 473 7.01 -8.34 -6.14
C GLU A 473 5.93 -7.70 -7.00
N ALA A 474 6.36 -6.90 -7.95
CA ALA A 474 5.48 -6.25 -8.92
C ALA A 474 6.07 -6.42 -10.32
N ASP A 475 5.25 -6.85 -11.28
CA ASP A 475 5.59 -6.93 -12.69
C ASP A 475 4.81 -5.87 -13.47
N LEU A 476 5.52 -5.14 -14.31
CA LEU A 476 5.00 -4.06 -15.14
C LEU A 476 5.13 -4.42 -16.63
N ALA A 477 4.10 -4.18 -17.41
CA ALA A 477 4.17 -4.19 -18.86
C ALA A 477 3.47 -2.95 -19.40
N ASP A 478 4.08 -2.26 -20.35
CA ASP A 478 3.57 -1.02 -20.94
C ASP A 478 3.19 0.05 -19.89
N ARG A 479 4.00 0.17 -18.83
CA ARG A 479 3.78 1.05 -17.67
C ARG A 479 2.51 0.75 -16.86
N GLN A 480 1.89 -0.42 -17.06
CA GLN A 480 0.75 -0.88 -16.30
C GLN A 480 1.16 -2.03 -15.37
N LEU A 481 0.62 -2.00 -14.15
CA LEU A 481 0.83 -3.06 -13.18
C LEU A 481 0.08 -4.32 -13.63
N GLN A 482 0.83 -5.39 -13.98
CA GLN A 482 0.28 -6.67 -14.41
C GLN A 482 0.13 -7.65 -13.25
N ARG A 483 1.09 -7.64 -12.35
CA ARG A 483 1.11 -8.50 -11.19
C ARG A 483 1.62 -7.74 -9.98
N LEU A 484 0.97 -7.97 -8.86
CA LEU A 484 1.45 -7.53 -7.55
C LEU A 484 1.28 -8.72 -6.60
N GLN A 485 2.35 -9.12 -5.95
CA GLN A 485 2.32 -10.16 -4.95
C GLN A 485 3.10 -9.69 -3.72
N ALA A 486 2.52 -9.89 -2.53
CA ALA A 486 3.23 -9.70 -1.28
C ALA A 486 3.10 -10.97 -0.46
N SER A 487 4.21 -11.52 -0.01
CA SER A 487 4.24 -12.77 0.75
C SER A 487 5.34 -12.76 1.80
N GLY A 488 5.08 -13.41 2.93
CA GLY A 488 6.08 -13.55 3.98
C GLY A 488 5.51 -13.58 5.39
N PRO A 489 6.38 -13.67 6.39
CA PRO A 489 5.99 -13.68 7.79
C PRO A 489 5.47 -12.29 8.22
N MET A 490 4.47 -12.31 9.09
CA MET A 490 3.92 -11.11 9.71
C MET A 490 3.52 -11.42 11.15
N SER A 491 3.77 -10.52 12.08
CA SER A 491 3.25 -10.64 13.42
C SER A 491 2.47 -9.40 13.85
N ILE A 492 1.39 -9.62 14.57
CA ILE A 492 0.53 -8.58 15.11
C ILE A 492 0.46 -8.75 16.63
N LYS A 493 0.73 -7.68 17.36
CA LYS A 493 0.58 -7.60 18.81
C LYS A 493 -0.28 -6.41 19.17
N LEU A 494 -1.23 -6.59 20.05
CA LEU A 494 -1.99 -5.51 20.61
C LEU A 494 -2.10 -5.69 22.14
N ALA A 495 -1.97 -4.61 22.88
CA ALA A 495 -1.96 -4.69 24.34
C ALA A 495 -3.37 -4.86 24.90
N GLN A 496 -4.37 -4.30 24.22
CA GLN A 496 -5.75 -4.43 24.64
C GLN A 496 -6.67 -4.34 23.44
N LEU A 497 -7.56 -5.33 23.31
CA LEU A 497 -8.71 -5.33 22.42
C LEU A 497 -9.97 -5.15 23.25
N ARG A 498 -10.80 -4.18 22.92
CA ARG A 498 -12.14 -3.97 23.46
C ARG A 498 -13.16 -4.25 22.36
N GLN A 499 -14.01 -5.22 22.61
CA GLN A 499 -15.11 -5.63 21.75
C GLN A 499 -16.19 -6.21 22.65
N PRO A 500 -17.49 -5.94 22.46
CA PRO A 500 -18.55 -6.30 23.42
C PRO A 500 -18.55 -7.76 23.87
N ALA A 501 -18.31 -8.71 22.95
CA ALA A 501 -18.32 -10.14 23.25
C ALA A 501 -17.02 -10.65 23.93
N LEU A 502 -15.98 -9.81 24.06
CA LEU A 502 -14.69 -10.21 24.59
C LEU A 502 -14.28 -9.38 25.82
N ARG A 503 -13.67 -10.03 26.79
CA ARG A 503 -13.04 -9.33 27.91
C ARG A 503 -11.80 -8.57 27.42
N PRO A 504 -11.59 -7.33 27.83
CA PRO A 504 -10.44 -6.52 27.41
C PRO A 504 -9.12 -7.17 27.81
N GLN A 505 -8.32 -7.58 26.82
CA GLN A 505 -7.01 -8.23 27.03
C GLN A 505 -6.11 -8.10 25.82
N GLY A 506 -4.85 -8.45 25.96
CA GLY A 506 -3.88 -8.45 24.89
C GLY A 506 -4.00 -9.67 23.99
N TRP A 507 -3.66 -9.46 22.70
CA TRP A 507 -3.71 -10.50 21.68
C TRP A 507 -2.42 -10.48 20.86
N ARG A 508 -2.00 -11.65 20.40
CA ARG A 508 -0.83 -11.85 19.55
C ARG A 508 -1.17 -12.82 18.44
N TRP A 509 -0.88 -12.41 17.22
CA TRP A 509 -0.98 -13.26 16.05
C TRP A 509 0.39 -13.32 15.37
N ASN A 510 0.86 -14.53 15.02
CA ASN A 510 2.08 -14.75 14.26
C ASN A 510 1.73 -15.66 13.10
N GLY A 511 2.03 -15.24 11.88
CA GLY A 511 1.61 -16.04 10.73
C GLY A 511 2.28 -15.64 9.44
N GLN A 512 1.69 -16.12 8.38
CA GLN A 512 2.08 -15.85 7.01
C GLN A 512 1.00 -15.02 6.34
N LEU A 513 1.45 -13.99 5.62
CA LEU A 513 0.67 -13.22 4.68
C LEU A 513 1.00 -13.69 3.27
N ASP A 514 -0.01 -13.88 2.45
CA ASP A 514 0.11 -14.06 1.01
C ASP A 514 -1.03 -13.27 0.36
N THR A 515 -0.71 -12.31 -0.49
CA THR A 515 -1.70 -11.48 -1.17
C THR A 515 -1.25 -11.11 -2.57
N ASP A 516 -2.22 -11.06 -3.45
CA ASP A 516 -2.08 -10.56 -4.82
C ASP A 516 -3.23 -9.60 -5.15
N LEU A 517 -3.37 -9.18 -6.39
CA LEU A 517 -4.45 -8.30 -6.85
C LEU A 517 -5.84 -8.94 -6.76
N GLN A 518 -5.93 -10.26 -6.56
CA GLN A 518 -7.18 -11.01 -6.54
C GLN A 518 -7.52 -11.54 -5.15
N ARG A 519 -6.54 -11.94 -4.34
CA ARG A 519 -6.72 -12.65 -3.09
C ARG A 519 -5.81 -12.17 -1.99
N LEU A 520 -6.31 -12.24 -0.77
CA LEU A 520 -5.53 -12.07 0.46
C LEU A 520 -5.69 -13.35 1.29
N SER A 521 -4.59 -13.91 1.76
CA SER A 521 -4.57 -15.05 2.67
C SER A 521 -3.71 -14.72 3.89
N LEU A 522 -4.28 -14.92 5.08
CA LEU A 522 -3.57 -14.83 6.36
C LEU A 522 -3.71 -16.16 7.07
N GLN A 523 -2.61 -16.77 7.50
CA GLN A 523 -2.63 -18.05 8.21
C GLN A 523 -1.65 -18.05 9.36
N GLY A 524 -2.10 -18.43 10.55
CA GLY A 524 -1.23 -18.55 11.72
C GLY A 524 -1.97 -18.63 13.05
N PRO A 525 -1.25 -18.90 14.14
CA PRO A 525 -1.77 -18.93 15.48
C PRO A 525 -2.10 -17.52 16.01
N LEU A 526 -3.26 -17.41 16.66
CA LEU A 526 -3.69 -16.28 17.46
C LEU A 526 -3.71 -16.70 18.92
N THR A 527 -3.07 -15.96 19.79
CA THR A 527 -3.03 -16.19 21.23
C THR A 527 -3.44 -14.95 22.00
N ASN A 528 -4.00 -15.12 23.20
CA ASN A 528 -4.29 -14.02 24.10
C ASN A 528 -3.56 -14.18 25.45
N ASP A 529 -3.69 -13.16 26.30
CA ASP A 529 -3.06 -13.17 27.63
C ASP A 529 -3.67 -14.19 28.59
N SER A 530 -4.89 -14.66 28.35
CA SER A 530 -5.56 -15.71 29.14
C SER A 530 -5.15 -17.13 28.74
N GLY A 531 -4.22 -17.28 27.78
CA GLY A 531 -3.73 -18.58 27.32
C GLY A 531 -4.61 -19.25 26.26
N LEU A 532 -5.64 -18.58 25.73
CA LEU A 532 -6.38 -19.08 24.57
C LEU A 532 -5.50 -19.03 23.33
N ALA A 533 -5.40 -20.15 22.62
CA ALA A 533 -4.68 -20.30 21.37
C ALA A 533 -5.60 -20.82 20.28
N LEU A 534 -5.68 -20.12 19.16
CA LEU A 534 -6.49 -20.45 17.99
C LEU A 534 -5.60 -20.51 16.76
N SER A 535 -5.84 -21.46 15.88
CA SER A 535 -5.25 -21.43 14.53
C SER A 535 -6.24 -20.74 13.59
N LEU A 536 -5.84 -19.63 13.00
CA LEU A 536 -6.66 -18.84 12.09
C LEU A 536 -6.21 -19.01 10.64
N LYS A 537 -7.17 -19.06 9.72
CA LYS A 537 -6.97 -18.93 8.29
C LYS A 537 -8.04 -18.01 7.73
N LEU A 538 -7.63 -16.82 7.33
CA LEU A 538 -8.47 -15.83 6.65
C LEU A 538 -8.15 -15.85 5.17
N ALA A 539 -9.16 -15.86 4.33
CA ALA A 539 -9.06 -15.69 2.89
C ALA A 539 -10.07 -14.63 2.45
N HIS A 540 -9.59 -13.63 1.73
CA HIS A 540 -10.42 -12.58 1.13
C HIS A 540 -10.23 -12.60 -0.38
N ASP A 541 -11.33 -12.52 -1.14
CA ASP A 541 -11.37 -12.42 -2.60
C ASP A 541 -11.76 -10.97 -2.94
N TRP A 542 -10.81 -10.19 -3.45
CA TRP A 542 -11.00 -8.77 -3.76
C TRP A 542 -12.07 -8.52 -4.83
N PRO A 543 -12.08 -9.23 -6.01
CA PRO A 543 -13.08 -9.05 -7.05
C PRO A 543 -14.50 -9.37 -6.60
N ARG A 544 -14.66 -10.38 -5.73
CA ARG A 544 -15.98 -10.79 -5.21
C ARG A 544 -16.32 -10.10 -3.91
N ALA A 545 -15.37 -9.40 -3.27
CA ALA A 545 -15.48 -8.80 -1.95
C ALA A 545 -16.03 -9.79 -0.91
N THR A 546 -15.56 -11.05 -0.94
CA THR A 546 -15.98 -12.10 -0.04
C THR A 546 -14.84 -12.48 0.91
N THR A 547 -15.16 -12.62 2.20
CA THR A 547 -14.18 -13.03 3.22
C THR A 547 -14.61 -14.34 3.83
N ARG A 548 -13.67 -15.28 3.92
CA ARG A 548 -13.83 -16.53 4.67
C ARG A 548 -12.80 -16.59 5.79
N LEU A 549 -13.27 -16.80 7.01
CA LEU A 549 -12.45 -17.00 8.19
C LEU A 549 -12.68 -18.41 8.73
N ASN A 550 -11.62 -19.20 8.82
CA ASN A 550 -11.62 -20.47 9.52
C ASN A 550 -10.81 -20.30 10.82
N ALA A 551 -11.39 -20.76 11.91
CA ALA A 551 -10.76 -20.77 13.23
C ALA A 551 -10.78 -22.20 13.79
N ASN A 552 -9.66 -22.65 14.28
CA ASN A 552 -9.54 -23.93 14.93
C ASN A 552 -8.98 -23.73 16.35
N LEU A 553 -9.75 -24.15 17.33
CA LEU A 553 -9.32 -24.24 18.72
C LEU A 553 -8.76 -25.65 18.93
N PRO A 554 -7.44 -25.83 19.07
CA PRO A 554 -6.86 -27.12 19.40
C PRO A 554 -7.36 -27.60 20.76
N GLU A 555 -7.17 -28.87 21.07
CA GLU A 555 -7.61 -29.44 22.34
C GLU A 555 -7.02 -28.66 23.52
N ILE A 556 -7.87 -28.13 24.37
CA ILE A 556 -7.50 -27.43 25.60
C ILE A 556 -7.93 -28.27 26.82
N PHE A 557 -7.08 -28.29 27.85
CA PHE A 557 -7.34 -28.96 29.12
C PHE A 557 -7.69 -27.93 30.19
N LEU A 558 -8.90 -28.04 30.76
CA LEU A 558 -9.42 -27.04 31.68
C LEU A 558 -8.80 -27.14 33.12
N ARG A 559 -7.98 -28.17 33.37
CA ARG A 559 -7.33 -28.37 34.67
C ARG A 559 -6.37 -27.24 35.09
N ALA A 560 -5.75 -26.59 34.14
CA ALA A 560 -4.82 -25.48 34.37
C ALA A 560 -5.48 -24.08 34.39
N GLY A 561 -6.78 -24.03 34.17
CA GLY A 561 -7.56 -22.81 34.03
C GLY A 561 -8.50 -22.84 32.83
N ASN A 562 -9.51 -22.01 32.82
CA ASN A 562 -10.49 -21.91 31.74
C ASN A 562 -10.22 -20.64 30.90
N PRO A 563 -9.44 -20.73 29.80
CA PRO A 563 -9.13 -19.57 28.95
C PRO A 563 -10.35 -19.02 28.24
N LEU A 564 -11.40 -19.82 28.00
CA LEU A 564 -12.65 -19.36 27.39
C LEU A 564 -13.42 -18.44 28.33
N ALA A 565 -13.58 -18.83 29.60
CA ALA A 565 -14.24 -18.01 30.61
C ALA A 565 -13.49 -16.69 30.85
N SER A 566 -12.17 -16.69 30.73
CA SER A 566 -11.34 -15.49 30.87
C SER A 566 -11.35 -14.62 29.61
N THR A 567 -11.83 -15.15 28.47
CA THR A 567 -11.86 -14.43 27.17
C THR A 567 -13.24 -13.92 26.82
N LEU A 568 -14.29 -14.69 27.04
CA LEU A 568 -15.66 -14.34 26.65
C LEU A 568 -16.31 -13.45 27.72
N ALA A 569 -16.91 -12.33 27.29
CA ALA A 569 -17.60 -11.42 28.19
C ALA A 569 -18.88 -12.08 28.77
N ASP A 570 -19.62 -12.75 27.89
CA ASP A 570 -20.92 -13.40 28.20
C ASP A 570 -20.78 -14.85 28.67
N TRP A 571 -19.62 -15.21 29.24
CA TRP A 571 -19.48 -16.52 29.85
C TRP A 571 -20.50 -16.66 31.01
N PRO A 572 -21.27 -17.77 31.07
CA PRO A 572 -22.26 -17.93 32.14
C PRO A 572 -21.63 -17.72 33.50
N PRO A 573 -22.12 -16.75 34.33
CA PRO A 573 -21.43 -16.34 35.56
C PRO A 573 -21.41 -17.43 36.62
N LEU A 574 -22.34 -18.39 36.55
CA LEU A 574 -22.47 -19.50 37.51
C LEU A 574 -21.81 -20.81 37.01
N LEU A 575 -21.19 -20.79 35.79
CA LEU A 575 -20.56 -21.97 35.20
C LEU A 575 -19.04 -21.91 35.40
N GLU A 576 -18.53 -22.73 36.29
CA GLU A 576 -17.10 -22.95 36.52
C GLU A 576 -16.74 -24.35 36.00
N LEU A 577 -16.00 -24.41 34.89
CA LEU A 577 -15.44 -25.67 34.34
C LEU A 577 -13.95 -25.74 34.70
N ASN A 578 -13.58 -26.81 35.40
CA ASN A 578 -12.20 -26.99 35.94
C ASN A 578 -11.56 -28.32 35.59
N THR A 579 -12.29 -29.24 34.94
CA THR A 579 -11.76 -30.52 34.46
C THR A 579 -12.28 -30.82 33.07
N GLY A 580 -11.61 -31.75 32.38
CA GLY A 580 -11.93 -32.17 31.02
C GLY A 580 -11.16 -31.46 29.94
N ARG A 581 -11.57 -31.76 28.72
CA ARG A 581 -10.96 -31.23 27.52
C ARG A 581 -12.01 -30.77 26.51
N LEU A 582 -11.60 -29.81 25.70
CA LEU A 582 -12.47 -29.17 24.72
C LEU A 582 -11.70 -28.81 23.49
N GLN A 583 -12.28 -29.04 22.32
CA GLN A 583 -11.80 -28.58 21.02
C GLN A 583 -12.96 -28.02 20.22
N ALA A 584 -12.67 -27.06 19.31
CA ALA A 584 -13.67 -26.47 18.47
C ALA A 584 -13.11 -26.06 17.11
N GLN A 585 -13.96 -26.07 16.10
CA GLN A 585 -13.67 -25.57 14.76
C GLN A 585 -14.80 -24.66 14.33
N GLY A 586 -14.46 -23.57 13.66
CA GLY A 586 -15.45 -22.62 13.18
C GLY A 586 -15.08 -22.07 11.81
N GLN A 587 -16.10 -21.77 11.03
CA GLN A 587 -16.00 -21.09 9.75
C GLN A 587 -17.00 -19.94 9.74
N LEU A 588 -16.56 -18.79 9.24
CA LEU A 588 -17.37 -17.60 9.02
C LEU A 588 -17.21 -17.17 7.58
N ASP A 589 -18.31 -17.07 6.84
CA ASP A 589 -18.39 -16.58 5.48
C ASP A 589 -19.11 -15.24 5.47
N LEU A 590 -18.40 -14.19 5.03
CA LEU A 590 -18.89 -12.82 4.89
C LEU A 590 -18.98 -12.51 3.40
N PRO A 591 -20.16 -12.62 2.78
CA PRO A 591 -20.35 -12.27 1.37
C PRO A 591 -20.43 -10.74 1.20
N ALA A 592 -20.11 -10.23 0.00
CA ALA A 592 -20.27 -8.81 -0.32
C ALA A 592 -21.71 -8.30 -0.21
N LYS A 593 -22.65 -9.19 -0.55
CA LYS A 593 -24.12 -8.95 -0.47
C LYS A 593 -24.78 -10.19 0.07
N GLY A 594 -25.77 -10.00 0.94
CA GLY A 594 -26.52 -11.09 1.56
C GLY A 594 -26.14 -11.33 3.03
N PRO A 595 -26.81 -12.29 3.67
CA PRO A 595 -26.60 -12.57 5.07
C PRO A 595 -25.26 -13.27 5.31
N LEU A 596 -24.63 -12.97 6.45
CA LEU A 596 -23.48 -13.71 6.91
C LEU A 596 -23.85 -15.17 7.17
N ALA A 597 -22.93 -16.08 6.94
CA ALA A 597 -23.08 -17.49 7.32
C ALA A 597 -21.93 -17.90 8.24
N ALA A 598 -22.28 -18.62 9.32
CA ALA A 598 -21.28 -19.18 10.21
C ALA A 598 -21.61 -20.63 10.54
N SER A 599 -20.59 -21.46 10.70
CA SER A 599 -20.73 -22.82 11.21
C SER A 599 -19.64 -23.08 12.24
N ALA A 600 -19.99 -23.82 13.28
CA ALA A 600 -19.01 -24.24 14.28
C ALA A 600 -19.33 -25.65 14.78
N THR A 601 -18.27 -26.40 15.10
CA THR A 601 -18.37 -27.66 15.82
C THR A 601 -17.58 -27.57 17.11
N LEU A 602 -18.08 -28.13 18.15
CA LEU A 602 -17.45 -28.19 19.46
C LEU A 602 -17.52 -29.59 19.99
N ASP A 603 -16.40 -30.17 20.35
CA ASP A 603 -16.29 -31.46 20.99
C ASP A 603 -15.73 -31.29 22.40
N ALA A 604 -16.46 -31.81 23.39
CA ALA A 604 -16.07 -31.74 24.76
C ALA A 604 -16.05 -33.14 25.37
N ARG A 605 -15.04 -33.44 26.18
CA ARG A 605 -14.92 -34.74 26.84
C ARG A 605 -14.49 -34.59 28.27
N GLY A 606 -15.25 -35.31 29.15
CA GLY A 606 -14.94 -35.38 30.57
C GLY A 606 -15.02 -34.03 31.28
N LEU A 607 -15.83 -33.09 30.75
CA LEU A 607 -15.98 -31.80 31.40
C LEU A 607 -16.60 -31.97 32.78
N GLY A 608 -16.05 -31.27 33.75
CA GLY A 608 -16.57 -31.20 35.08
C GLY A 608 -16.33 -29.85 35.70
N GLY A 609 -17.14 -29.55 36.73
CA GLY A 609 -17.09 -28.24 37.39
C GLY A 609 -18.36 -28.00 38.19
N ILE A 610 -18.72 -26.75 38.35
CA ILE A 610 -19.88 -26.32 39.13
C ILE A 610 -20.75 -25.43 38.27
N PHE A 611 -22.04 -25.71 38.22
CA PHE A 611 -23.07 -24.84 37.65
C PHE A 611 -24.15 -24.55 38.70
N ASP A 612 -24.31 -23.28 39.07
CA ASP A 612 -25.26 -22.80 40.08
C ASP A 612 -25.33 -23.74 41.30
N ARG A 613 -24.20 -23.98 41.96
CA ARG A 613 -24.04 -24.90 43.12
C ARG A 613 -24.15 -26.39 42.80
N THR A 614 -24.52 -26.77 41.59
CA THR A 614 -24.57 -28.18 41.15
C THR A 614 -23.19 -28.62 40.66
N GLU A 615 -22.64 -29.65 41.31
CA GLU A 615 -21.42 -30.26 40.82
C GLU A 615 -21.72 -31.12 39.57
N LEU A 616 -20.97 -30.92 38.53
CA LEU A 616 -21.07 -31.64 37.26
C LEU A 616 -19.79 -32.45 37.04
N SER A 617 -19.91 -33.70 36.61
CA SER A 617 -18.77 -34.53 36.28
C SER A 617 -18.99 -35.38 35.04
N GLY A 618 -17.98 -35.49 34.20
CA GLY A 618 -17.95 -36.34 33.04
C GLY A 618 -18.97 -35.94 31.98
N LEU A 619 -19.08 -34.65 31.65
CA LEU A 619 -19.87 -34.18 30.50
C LEU A 619 -19.08 -34.42 29.20
N ASP A 620 -19.64 -35.28 28.37
CA ASP A 620 -19.21 -35.54 27.01
C ASP A 620 -20.27 -35.01 26.05
N THR A 621 -19.90 -34.21 25.07
CA THR A 621 -20.81 -33.69 24.07
C THR A 621 -20.14 -33.31 22.78
N SER A 622 -20.90 -33.46 21.70
CA SER A 622 -20.57 -32.87 20.39
C SER A 622 -21.69 -31.91 19.99
N LEU A 623 -21.33 -30.69 19.65
CA LEU A 623 -22.28 -29.66 19.27
C LEU A 623 -21.96 -29.22 17.84
N ALA A 624 -22.98 -29.00 17.01
CA ALA A 624 -22.87 -28.40 15.72
C ALA A 624 -23.77 -27.16 15.60
N LEU A 625 -23.19 -26.01 15.37
CA LEU A 625 -23.86 -24.73 15.21
C LEU A 625 -23.83 -24.31 13.75
N ALA A 626 -24.97 -23.84 13.23
CA ALA A 626 -25.07 -23.20 11.92
C ALA A 626 -25.88 -21.90 12.05
N LEU A 627 -25.35 -20.82 11.50
CA LEU A 627 -25.95 -19.49 11.48
C LEU A 627 -26.09 -19.03 10.03
N GLN A 628 -27.26 -18.55 9.65
CA GLN A 628 -27.54 -17.90 8.38
C GLN A 628 -28.32 -16.62 8.61
N GLY A 629 -27.66 -15.49 8.50
CA GLY A 629 -28.21 -14.21 8.95
C GLY A 629 -28.52 -14.29 10.44
N GLU A 630 -29.78 -14.14 10.81
CA GLU A 630 -30.24 -14.23 12.19
C GLU A 630 -30.66 -15.65 12.59
N ARG A 631 -30.84 -16.55 11.63
CA ARG A 631 -31.34 -17.91 11.89
C ARG A 631 -30.24 -18.81 12.44
N LEU A 632 -30.37 -19.16 13.71
CA LEU A 632 -29.47 -20.06 14.43
C LEU A 632 -30.06 -21.47 14.46
N ARG A 633 -29.24 -22.47 14.17
CA ARG A 633 -29.49 -23.89 14.35
C ARG A 633 -28.37 -24.48 15.21
N LEU A 634 -28.73 -25.06 16.34
CA LEU A 634 -27.79 -25.78 17.20
C LEU A 634 -28.20 -27.24 17.26
N LYS A 635 -27.37 -28.14 16.78
CA LYS A 635 -27.58 -29.57 16.81
C LYS A 635 -26.73 -30.20 17.90
N VAL A 636 -27.33 -31.04 18.72
CA VAL A 636 -26.71 -31.83 19.77
C VAL A 636 -26.85 -33.31 19.39
N PRO A 637 -25.92 -33.90 18.60
CA PRO A 637 -26.00 -35.30 18.18
C PRO A 637 -25.94 -36.24 19.36
N GLU A 638 -25.17 -35.88 20.37
CA GLU A 638 -25.05 -36.65 21.62
C GLU A 638 -24.54 -35.75 22.72
N LEU A 639 -25.16 -35.83 23.87
CA LEU A 639 -24.68 -35.26 25.12
C LEU A 639 -24.84 -36.29 26.19
N THR A 640 -23.81 -36.60 26.91
CA THR A 640 -23.85 -37.48 28.10
C THR A 640 -23.21 -36.77 29.27
N LEU A 641 -23.81 -36.86 30.41
CA LEU A 641 -23.27 -36.34 31.67
C LEU A 641 -23.23 -37.49 32.67
N LYS A 642 -22.06 -37.83 33.16
CA LYS A 642 -21.89 -38.96 34.07
C LYS A 642 -22.64 -38.75 35.36
N GLN A 643 -22.56 -37.57 35.95
CA GLN A 643 -23.20 -37.23 37.21
C GLN A 643 -23.41 -35.73 37.34
N ALA A 644 -24.59 -35.37 37.87
CA ALA A 644 -24.86 -34.04 38.42
C ALA A 644 -25.28 -34.18 39.88
N ASN A 645 -24.78 -33.31 40.75
CA ASN A 645 -25.10 -33.33 42.16
C ASN A 645 -25.55 -31.97 42.66
N PRO A 646 -26.88 -31.64 42.65
CA PRO A 646 -27.42 -30.46 43.30
C PRO A 646 -27.74 -30.69 44.79
N GLY A 647 -27.19 -31.72 45.43
CA GLY A 647 -27.49 -32.22 46.78
C GLY A 647 -27.95 -33.67 46.79
N ILE A 648 -28.50 -34.14 45.68
CA ILE A 648 -28.78 -35.58 45.44
C ILE A 648 -28.15 -35.90 44.09
N ALA A 649 -27.24 -36.86 44.06
CA ALA A 649 -26.56 -37.26 42.87
C ALA A 649 -27.49 -37.97 41.87
N PHE A 650 -27.52 -37.53 40.65
CA PHE A 650 -28.25 -38.19 39.56
C PHE A 650 -27.36 -38.31 38.31
N GLY A 651 -27.66 -39.28 37.49
CA GLY A 651 -26.88 -39.60 36.29
C GLY A 651 -26.61 -41.09 36.16
N PRO A 652 -26.15 -41.53 34.97
CA PRO A 652 -25.88 -40.71 33.80
C PRO A 652 -27.12 -40.07 33.18
N LEU A 653 -26.91 -38.86 32.60
CA LEU A 653 -27.90 -38.20 31.78
C LEU A 653 -27.48 -38.30 30.32
N SER A 654 -28.43 -38.54 29.41
CA SER A 654 -28.22 -38.51 27.97
C SER A 654 -29.26 -37.62 27.29
N PHE A 655 -28.79 -36.84 26.34
CA PHE A 655 -29.64 -35.94 25.55
C PHE A 655 -29.20 -35.97 24.08
N ARG A 656 -30.19 -35.92 23.19
CA ARG A 656 -30.04 -35.75 21.76
C ARG A 656 -31.13 -34.84 21.24
N GLY A 657 -30.76 -33.77 20.52
CA GLY A 657 -31.76 -32.83 20.05
C GLY A 657 -31.19 -31.77 19.12
N GLU A 658 -32.09 -30.89 18.70
CA GLU A 658 -31.80 -29.76 17.83
C GLU A 658 -32.59 -28.53 18.26
N TYR A 659 -31.93 -27.40 18.33
CA TYR A 659 -32.54 -26.10 18.58
C TYR A 659 -32.50 -25.26 17.31
N VAL A 660 -33.64 -24.61 16.97
CA VAL A 660 -33.75 -23.66 15.86
C VAL A 660 -34.41 -22.38 16.37
N GLY A 661 -33.74 -21.22 16.18
CA GLY A 661 -34.27 -19.94 16.68
C GLY A 661 -33.61 -18.77 15.97
N SER A 662 -33.84 -17.57 16.49
CA SER A 662 -33.14 -16.33 16.09
C SER A 662 -32.03 -16.04 17.09
N LEU A 663 -30.88 -15.57 16.56
CA LEU A 663 -29.73 -15.17 17.38
C LEU A 663 -30.09 -14.03 18.35
N GLU A 664 -30.96 -13.11 17.93
CA GLU A 664 -31.40 -11.99 18.76
C GLU A 664 -32.39 -12.42 19.87
N ARG A 665 -33.12 -13.51 19.66
CA ARG A 665 -34.20 -13.97 20.55
C ARG A 665 -34.09 -15.46 20.81
N LEU A 666 -32.99 -15.87 21.45
CA LEU A 666 -32.74 -17.28 21.79
C LEU A 666 -33.82 -17.93 22.62
N ALA A 667 -34.53 -17.16 23.47
CA ALA A 667 -35.63 -17.64 24.30
C ALA A 667 -36.92 -17.96 23.51
N GLN A 668 -37.02 -17.64 22.24
CA GLN A 668 -38.20 -17.81 21.38
C GLN A 668 -38.00 -18.87 20.28
N GLY A 669 -37.02 -19.74 20.42
CA GLY A 669 -36.77 -20.80 19.47
C GLY A 669 -37.56 -22.06 19.70
N ARG A 670 -37.37 -23.05 18.82
CA ARG A 670 -37.92 -24.40 18.90
C ARG A 670 -36.85 -25.40 19.27
N LEU A 671 -37.06 -26.21 20.29
CA LEU A 671 -36.19 -27.30 20.70
C LEU A 671 -36.90 -28.64 20.35
N ASP A 672 -36.31 -29.42 19.49
CA ASP A 672 -36.74 -30.77 19.15
C ASP A 672 -35.77 -31.76 19.83
N TRP A 673 -36.25 -32.79 20.48
CA TRP A 673 -35.41 -33.85 21.07
C TRP A 673 -35.86 -35.24 20.65
N GLN A 674 -34.90 -36.10 20.50
CA GLN A 674 -35.08 -37.52 20.16
C GLN A 674 -34.80 -38.41 21.36
N ASN A 675 -33.97 -37.92 22.28
CA ASN A 675 -33.67 -38.60 23.53
C ASN A 675 -33.45 -37.57 24.63
N ALA A 676 -34.07 -37.74 25.76
CA ALA A 676 -33.83 -36.96 26.97
C ALA A 676 -34.08 -37.90 28.16
N GLU A 677 -33.03 -38.40 28.77
CA GLU A 677 -33.08 -39.46 29.77
C GLU A 677 -32.05 -39.17 30.87
N VAL A 678 -32.44 -39.48 32.11
CA VAL A 678 -31.53 -39.40 33.25
C VAL A 678 -31.79 -40.57 34.19
N GLN A 679 -30.74 -41.14 34.77
CA GLN A 679 -30.85 -42.09 35.86
C GLN A 679 -30.87 -41.34 37.20
N VAL A 680 -31.79 -41.71 38.04
CA VAL A 680 -32.02 -41.13 39.37
C VAL A 680 -32.41 -42.21 40.36
N LEU A 681 -31.69 -42.31 41.46
CA LEU A 681 -31.95 -43.25 42.58
C LEU A 681 -32.22 -44.67 42.11
N GLY A 682 -31.38 -45.20 41.22
CA GLY A 682 -31.45 -46.53 40.62
C GLY A 682 -32.52 -46.73 39.56
N GLY A 683 -33.36 -45.71 39.33
CA GLY A 683 -34.37 -45.70 38.25
C GLY A 683 -33.97 -44.84 37.07
N ARG A 684 -34.86 -44.83 36.07
CA ARG A 684 -34.72 -44.06 34.85
C ARG A 684 -35.90 -43.11 34.65
N LEU A 685 -35.62 -41.85 34.47
CA LEU A 685 -36.56 -40.82 34.12
C LEU A 685 -36.27 -40.35 32.68
N TRP A 686 -37.28 -40.34 31.80
CA TRP A 686 -37.15 -39.86 30.43
C TRP A 686 -38.35 -39.08 29.95
N LEU A 687 -38.15 -38.25 28.93
CA LEU A 687 -39.18 -37.59 28.16
C LEU A 687 -39.40 -38.36 26.85
N ASP A 688 -40.65 -38.45 26.45
CA ASP A 688 -40.97 -38.97 25.12
C ASP A 688 -40.35 -38.07 24.04
N PRO A 689 -39.88 -38.59 22.88
CA PRO A 689 -39.40 -37.77 21.78
C PRO A 689 -40.44 -36.71 21.39
N GLY A 690 -40.02 -35.48 21.27
CA GLY A 690 -40.97 -34.39 21.10
C GLY A 690 -40.33 -33.07 20.72
N ALA A 691 -41.09 -32.00 20.76
CA ALA A 691 -40.64 -30.66 20.48
C ALA A 691 -41.25 -29.68 21.49
N ALA A 692 -40.45 -28.69 21.82
CA ALA A 692 -40.82 -27.56 22.64
C ALA A 692 -40.70 -26.26 21.86
N ASP A 693 -41.81 -25.51 21.77
CA ASP A 693 -41.77 -24.12 21.31
C ASP A 693 -41.51 -23.21 22.51
N LEU A 694 -40.29 -22.67 22.58
CA LEU A 694 -39.87 -21.83 23.72
C LEU A 694 -40.61 -20.48 23.75
N ALA A 695 -41.26 -20.07 22.65
CA ALA A 695 -42.10 -18.89 22.59
C ALA A 695 -43.51 -19.10 23.16
N ALA A 696 -43.96 -20.37 23.30
CA ALA A 696 -45.27 -20.67 23.83
C ALA A 696 -45.33 -20.33 25.33
N SER A 697 -46.42 -19.66 25.76
CA SER A 697 -46.65 -19.30 27.17
C SER A 697 -46.82 -20.51 28.05
N GLU A 698 -47.37 -21.60 27.49
CA GLU A 698 -47.58 -22.85 28.22
C GLU A 698 -47.26 -24.05 27.35
N GLN A 699 -46.65 -25.06 27.93
CA GLN A 699 -46.28 -26.27 27.23
C GLN A 699 -46.38 -27.52 28.13
N ARG A 700 -46.95 -28.58 27.62
CA ARG A 700 -47.10 -29.87 28.36
C ARG A 700 -46.17 -30.90 27.79
N LEU A 701 -45.44 -31.57 28.65
CA LEU A 701 -44.49 -32.62 28.35
C LEU A 701 -44.81 -33.86 29.19
N SER A 702 -44.72 -35.02 28.58
CA SER A 702 -44.91 -36.28 29.33
C SER A 702 -43.56 -36.84 29.74
N ALA A 703 -43.36 -37.05 31.02
CA ALA A 703 -42.20 -37.71 31.58
C ALA A 703 -42.56 -39.04 32.20
N HIS A 704 -41.73 -40.04 32.00
CA HIS A 704 -41.94 -41.39 32.53
C HIS A 704 -40.79 -41.72 33.48
N LEU A 705 -41.14 -42.31 34.62
CA LEU A 705 -40.21 -42.77 35.63
C LEU A 705 -40.38 -44.32 35.78
N ARG A 706 -39.26 -45.03 35.68
CA ARG A 706 -39.26 -46.50 35.88
C ARG A 706 -38.11 -46.93 36.78
N GLY A 707 -38.46 -47.77 37.76
CA GLY A 707 -37.48 -48.47 38.54
C GLY A 707 -36.80 -47.67 39.65
N LEU A 708 -37.41 -46.53 40.11
CA LEU A 708 -36.86 -45.77 41.24
C LEU A 708 -36.86 -46.64 42.47
N GLN A 709 -35.69 -46.76 43.11
CA GLN A 709 -35.51 -47.59 44.30
C GLN A 709 -35.77 -46.80 45.55
N LEU A 710 -36.78 -47.18 46.30
CA LEU A 710 -37.20 -46.52 47.58
C LEU A 710 -36.06 -46.52 48.61
N PRO A 711 -35.20 -47.54 48.74
CA PRO A 711 -34.07 -47.51 49.68
C PRO A 711 -33.09 -46.38 49.37
N LEU A 712 -32.76 -46.17 48.07
CA LEU A 712 -31.89 -45.13 47.66
C LEU A 712 -32.47 -43.72 47.85
N LEU A 713 -33.77 -43.58 47.65
CA LEU A 713 -34.47 -42.31 47.92
C LEU A 713 -34.44 -41.98 49.43
N LEU A 714 -34.64 -42.94 50.30
CA LEU A 714 -34.59 -42.76 51.75
C LEU A 714 -33.19 -42.58 52.31
N GLU A 715 -32.19 -43.14 51.65
CA GLU A 715 -30.75 -42.89 51.95
C GLU A 715 -30.36 -41.48 51.56
N ALA A 716 -30.79 -41.01 50.37
CA ALA A 716 -30.50 -39.66 49.88
C ALA A 716 -31.24 -38.58 50.69
N TYR A 717 -32.38 -38.93 51.28
CA TYR A 717 -33.19 -38.10 52.20
C TYR A 717 -33.30 -38.74 53.55
N PRO A 718 -32.25 -38.68 54.35
CA PRO A 718 -32.28 -39.39 55.67
C PRO A 718 -33.22 -38.73 56.64
N THR A 719 -34.31 -39.45 56.92
CA THR A 719 -35.24 -39.14 58.00
C THR A 719 -35.04 -40.12 59.15
N GLU A 720 -34.81 -39.56 60.35
CA GLU A 720 -34.56 -40.39 61.54
C GLU A 720 -35.54 -41.51 61.72
N GLY A 721 -35.04 -42.74 61.65
CA GLY A 721 -35.87 -43.93 61.89
C GLY A 721 -36.75 -44.39 60.70
N LEU A 722 -36.67 -43.72 59.54
CA LEU A 722 -37.39 -44.08 58.32
C LEU A 722 -36.48 -44.94 57.41
N ALA A 723 -36.95 -46.15 57.10
CA ALA A 723 -36.33 -47.06 56.18
C ALA A 723 -37.39 -47.75 55.32
N GLY A 724 -37.05 -48.16 54.08
CA GLY A 724 -38.02 -48.83 53.22
C GLY A 724 -37.41 -49.57 52.07
N THR A 725 -38.14 -50.52 51.51
CA THR A 725 -37.81 -51.26 50.29
C THR A 725 -38.96 -51.15 49.30
N GLY A 726 -38.68 -51.29 48.05
CA GLY A 726 -39.64 -51.24 46.96
C GLY A 726 -39.11 -50.49 45.72
N VAL A 727 -39.80 -50.70 44.63
CA VAL A 727 -39.47 -50.06 43.36
C VAL A 727 -40.68 -49.27 42.87
N ILE A 728 -40.46 -48.00 42.49
CA ILE A 728 -41.50 -47.07 42.13
C ILE A 728 -41.41 -46.76 40.63
N ASP A 729 -42.57 -46.90 39.97
CA ASP A 729 -42.74 -46.38 38.58
C ASP A 729 -43.67 -45.16 38.59
N GLY A 730 -43.64 -44.30 37.63
CA GLY A 730 -44.50 -43.14 37.58
C GLY A 730 -44.64 -42.50 36.19
N GLU A 731 -45.67 -41.69 36.12
CA GLU A 731 -45.94 -40.85 34.94
C GLU A 731 -46.24 -39.43 35.45
N LEU A 732 -45.55 -38.46 34.84
CA LEU A 732 -45.57 -37.08 35.26
C LEU A 732 -45.95 -36.20 34.06
N GLN A 733 -46.94 -35.39 34.18
CA GLN A 733 -47.31 -34.38 33.20
C GLN A 733 -46.66 -33.05 33.62
N LEU A 734 -45.54 -32.76 32.98
CA LEU A 734 -44.80 -31.54 33.18
C LEU A 734 -45.48 -30.40 32.43
N GLN A 735 -45.69 -29.27 33.05
CA GLN A 735 -46.15 -28.05 32.43
C GLN A 735 -45.06 -26.96 32.59
N ARG A 736 -44.57 -26.46 31.47
CA ARG A 736 -43.70 -25.31 31.45
C ARG A 736 -44.55 -24.06 31.23
N SER A 737 -44.38 -23.04 32.07
CA SER A 737 -44.96 -21.71 31.91
C SER A 737 -43.88 -20.62 32.04
N GLU A 738 -44.26 -19.36 31.89
CA GLU A 738 -43.38 -18.24 32.20
C GLU A 738 -42.90 -18.19 33.65
N ALA A 739 -43.74 -18.69 34.57
CA ALA A 739 -43.45 -18.77 36.02
C ALA A 739 -42.48 -19.93 36.37
N GLY A 740 -42.22 -20.86 35.45
CA GLY A 740 -41.35 -22.01 35.71
C GLY A 740 -41.94 -23.36 35.30
N LEU A 741 -41.32 -24.41 35.77
CA LEU A 741 -41.76 -25.79 35.57
C LEU A 741 -42.65 -26.25 36.70
N SER A 742 -43.78 -26.87 36.36
CA SER A 742 -44.73 -27.48 37.35
C SER A 742 -45.18 -28.89 36.94
N ILE A 743 -45.67 -29.65 37.86
CA ILE A 743 -46.37 -30.94 37.63
C ILE A 743 -47.79 -30.77 38.11
N GLU A 744 -48.71 -30.64 37.15
CA GLU A 744 -50.11 -30.55 37.49
C GLU A 744 -50.75 -31.92 37.89
N LYS A 745 -50.37 -32.95 37.17
CA LYS A 745 -50.78 -34.30 37.33
C LYS A 745 -49.62 -35.25 37.25
N GLY A 746 -49.28 -35.86 38.34
CA GLY A 746 -48.31 -36.92 38.40
C GLY A 746 -48.86 -38.10 39.20
N SER A 747 -48.50 -39.29 38.82
CA SER A 747 -48.78 -40.50 39.52
C SER A 747 -47.50 -41.31 39.70
N LEU A 748 -47.37 -41.84 40.92
CA LEU A 748 -46.32 -42.78 41.26
C LEU A 748 -47.02 -44.07 41.77
N GLN A 749 -46.47 -45.22 41.46
CA GLN A 749 -46.97 -46.50 41.90
C GLN A 749 -45.81 -47.45 42.19
N ALA A 750 -45.89 -48.14 43.32
CA ALA A 750 -44.98 -49.21 43.63
C ALA A 750 -45.26 -50.42 42.74
N ARG A 751 -44.21 -51.05 42.21
CA ARG A 751 -44.22 -52.23 41.38
C ARG A 751 -44.58 -53.49 42.30
N GLU A 752 -45.38 -54.38 41.81
CA GLU A 752 -45.65 -55.62 42.50
C GLU A 752 -44.34 -56.43 42.75
N PRO A 753 -44.20 -57.06 43.89
CA PRO A 753 -45.16 -57.31 44.93
C PRO A 753 -45.25 -56.26 46.02
N GLY A 754 -44.79 -55.02 45.86
CA GLY A 754 -44.73 -54.00 46.87
C GLY A 754 -43.37 -53.92 47.58
N GLY A 755 -43.44 -53.64 48.89
CA GLY A 755 -42.21 -53.48 49.70
C GLY A 755 -42.48 -53.36 51.19
N VAL A 756 -41.52 -52.97 51.96
CA VAL A 756 -41.61 -52.79 53.42
C VAL A 756 -41.29 -51.32 53.71
N LEU A 757 -42.05 -50.69 54.55
CA LEU A 757 -41.82 -49.35 55.10
C LEU A 757 -41.66 -49.45 56.62
N ARG A 758 -40.58 -48.93 57.17
CA ARG A 758 -40.30 -48.90 58.61
C ARG A 758 -40.05 -47.46 59.00
N PHE A 759 -40.84 -47.01 60.06
CA PHE A 759 -40.68 -45.68 60.61
C PHE A 759 -40.49 -45.72 62.09
N ARG A 760 -39.28 -45.78 62.60
CA ARG A 760 -38.93 -45.95 64.00
C ARG A 760 -38.19 -44.72 64.52
N SER A 761 -38.86 -43.63 64.83
CA SER A 761 -38.26 -42.48 65.45
C SER A 761 -38.78 -42.26 66.89
N ALA A 762 -37.94 -41.67 67.73
CA ALA A 762 -38.32 -41.33 69.11
C ALA A 762 -39.56 -40.39 69.16
N LYS A 763 -39.66 -39.48 68.17
CA LYS A 763 -40.75 -38.52 67.98
C LYS A 763 -42.09 -39.25 67.63
N MET A 764 -42.04 -40.24 66.78
CA MET A 764 -43.19 -41.07 66.39
C MET A 764 -43.69 -41.94 67.60
N GLN A 765 -42.73 -42.52 68.33
CA GLN A 765 -43.10 -43.29 69.55
C GLN A 765 -43.78 -42.41 70.60
N ALA A 766 -43.30 -41.17 70.83
CA ALA A 766 -43.93 -40.21 71.74
C ALA A 766 -45.35 -39.80 71.29
N LEU A 767 -45.57 -39.65 69.95
CA LEU A 767 -46.86 -39.34 69.38
C LEU A 767 -47.88 -40.52 69.60
N GLY A 768 -47.41 -41.77 69.45
CA GLY A 768 -48.17 -42.96 69.67
C GLY A 768 -48.60 -43.13 71.12
N GLN A 769 -47.75 -42.76 72.07
CA GLN A 769 -48.09 -42.74 73.53
C GLN A 769 -49.10 -41.67 73.92
N SER A 770 -49.12 -40.56 73.17
CA SER A 770 -50.02 -39.44 73.53
C SER A 770 -51.42 -39.52 72.90
N ASN A 771 -51.67 -40.39 71.91
CA ASN A 771 -52.94 -40.53 71.19
C ASN A 771 -53.22 -41.98 70.76
N PRO A 772 -54.33 -42.60 71.19
CA PRO A 772 -54.70 -44.00 70.89
C PRO A 772 -54.83 -44.28 69.37
N ALA A 773 -55.31 -43.31 68.57
CA ALA A 773 -55.45 -43.46 67.14
C ALA A 773 -54.07 -43.46 66.44
N MET A 774 -53.13 -42.66 66.97
CA MET A 774 -51.73 -42.61 66.47
C MET A 774 -50.92 -43.81 66.90
N HIS A 775 -51.26 -44.44 68.05
CA HIS A 775 -50.66 -45.68 68.51
C HIS A 775 -50.71 -46.76 67.44
N LEU A 776 -51.93 -47.00 66.86
CA LEU A 776 -52.10 -47.98 65.81
C LEU A 776 -51.31 -47.65 64.53
N VAL A 777 -51.22 -46.39 64.20
CA VAL A 777 -50.43 -45.94 63.01
C VAL A 777 -48.94 -46.15 63.22
N VAL A 778 -48.43 -45.85 64.45
CA VAL A 778 -47.01 -46.06 64.79
C VAL A 778 -46.66 -47.53 64.82
N GLU A 779 -47.48 -48.39 65.42
CA GLU A 779 -47.31 -49.85 65.42
C GLU A 779 -47.41 -50.43 64.02
N ALA A 780 -48.29 -49.92 63.12
CA ALA A 780 -48.42 -50.34 61.75
C ALA A 780 -47.17 -50.00 60.98
N LEU A 781 -46.59 -48.84 61.20
CA LEU A 781 -45.37 -48.31 60.50
C LEU A 781 -44.05 -48.88 61.06
N ASP A 782 -44.04 -49.61 62.17
CA ASP A 782 -42.85 -50.22 62.75
C ASP A 782 -42.20 -51.29 61.78
N ASP A 783 -43.09 -52.10 61.09
CA ASP A 783 -42.71 -53.03 60.05
C ASP A 783 -43.83 -53.22 59.03
N PHE A 784 -44.14 -52.19 58.26
CA PHE A 784 -45.30 -52.15 57.37
C PHE A 784 -45.01 -52.79 56.01
N HIS A 785 -45.50 -53.96 55.70
CA HIS A 785 -45.45 -54.68 54.43
C HIS A 785 -46.56 -54.17 53.53
N TYR A 786 -46.28 -53.33 52.58
CA TYR A 786 -47.26 -52.84 51.63
C TYR A 786 -47.21 -53.62 50.32
N HIS A 787 -48.40 -53.92 49.75
CA HIS A 787 -48.55 -54.44 48.41
C HIS A 787 -49.07 -53.42 47.43
N LEU A 788 -49.58 -52.31 47.92
CA LEU A 788 -50.02 -51.17 47.15
C LEU A 788 -49.38 -49.89 47.77
N LEU A 789 -48.67 -49.12 46.95
CA LEU A 789 -48.29 -47.77 47.24
C LEU A 789 -48.58 -46.97 45.98
N THR A 790 -49.45 -45.97 46.03
CA THR A 790 -49.70 -45.01 44.97
C THR A 790 -49.55 -43.61 45.54
N SER A 791 -49.10 -42.72 44.75
CA SER A 791 -49.02 -41.31 45.12
C SER A 791 -49.50 -40.45 43.98
N ASP A 792 -50.34 -39.50 44.31
CA ASP A 792 -50.59 -38.34 43.47
C ASP A 792 -49.46 -37.35 43.70
N VAL A 793 -48.90 -36.79 42.60
CA VAL A 793 -47.72 -35.84 42.63
C VAL A 793 -48.13 -34.50 42.04
N HIS A 794 -47.93 -33.48 42.81
CA HIS A 794 -48.10 -32.10 42.40
C HIS A 794 -46.81 -31.30 42.72
N TYR A 795 -46.31 -30.57 41.77
CA TYR A 795 -45.14 -29.72 41.96
C TYR A 795 -45.44 -28.33 41.46
N SER A 796 -45.31 -27.34 42.34
CA SER A 796 -45.60 -25.95 41.98
C SER A 796 -44.41 -25.23 41.36
N THR A 797 -44.65 -24.13 40.65
CA THR A 797 -43.62 -23.22 40.14
C THR A 797 -42.80 -22.57 41.26
N GLU A 798 -43.27 -22.56 42.50
CA GLU A 798 -42.50 -22.06 43.66
C GLU A 798 -41.53 -23.12 44.22
N GLY A 799 -41.50 -24.34 43.65
CA GLY A 799 -40.65 -25.44 44.11
C GLY A 799 -41.22 -26.34 45.20
N LYS A 800 -42.51 -26.20 45.50
CA LYS A 800 -43.22 -27.06 46.53
C LYS A 800 -43.69 -28.35 45.90
N LEU A 801 -43.30 -29.47 46.47
CA LEU A 801 -43.68 -30.79 46.08
C LEU A 801 -44.73 -31.29 47.07
N ASP A 802 -45.94 -31.59 46.58
CA ASP A 802 -47.01 -32.19 47.34
C ASP A 802 -47.23 -33.63 46.88
N LEU A 803 -47.09 -34.57 47.80
CA LEU A 803 -47.31 -36.01 47.57
C LEU A 803 -48.49 -36.50 48.36
N GLY A 804 -49.57 -37.02 47.70
CA GLY A 804 -50.70 -37.71 48.31
C GLY A 804 -50.47 -39.20 48.25
N LEU A 805 -49.87 -39.76 49.29
CA LEU A 805 -49.50 -41.16 49.39
C LEU A 805 -50.71 -42.00 49.90
N LYS A 806 -51.00 -43.07 49.20
CA LYS A 806 -51.98 -44.09 49.56
C LYS A 806 -51.25 -45.43 49.66
N LEU A 807 -51.25 -46.01 50.86
CA LEU A 807 -50.55 -47.25 51.10
C LEU A 807 -51.60 -48.29 51.59
N SER A 808 -51.58 -49.48 51.04
CA SER A 808 -52.35 -50.65 51.51
C SER A 808 -51.40 -51.79 51.83
N GLY A 809 -51.45 -52.28 53.04
CA GLY A 809 -50.52 -53.32 53.50
C GLY A 809 -50.91 -53.83 54.89
N ARG A 810 -49.95 -54.49 55.56
CA ARG A 810 -50.10 -55.08 56.89
C ARG A 810 -48.77 -55.02 57.63
N ASN A 811 -48.80 -54.94 58.89
CA ASN A 811 -47.73 -55.36 59.77
C ASN A 811 -47.97 -56.76 60.28
N PRO A 812 -47.09 -57.74 60.00
CA PRO A 812 -47.26 -59.15 60.37
C PRO A 812 -47.38 -59.30 61.92
N ALA A 813 -46.79 -58.43 62.69
CA ALA A 813 -46.84 -58.50 64.16
C ALA A 813 -48.09 -57.85 64.78
N LEU A 814 -48.83 -57.07 64.01
CA LEU A 814 -50.03 -56.34 64.51
C LEU A 814 -51.27 -57.11 64.27
N GLU A 815 -51.99 -57.56 65.43
CA GLU A 815 -53.31 -58.22 65.39
C GLU A 815 -53.39 -59.38 64.36
N GLY A 816 -52.33 -60.18 64.21
CA GLY A 816 -52.30 -61.28 63.27
C GLY A 816 -52.23 -60.90 61.79
N GLY A 817 -51.73 -59.72 61.51
CA GLY A 817 -51.51 -59.20 60.13
C GLY A 817 -52.69 -58.52 59.52
N ARG A 818 -53.48 -57.86 60.34
CA ARG A 818 -54.71 -57.09 59.94
C ARG A 818 -54.36 -56.12 58.80
N PRO A 819 -55.10 -56.00 57.73
CA PRO A 819 -54.94 -55.04 56.68
C PRO A 819 -55.10 -53.58 57.19
N VAL A 820 -54.13 -52.68 56.83
CA VAL A 820 -54.19 -51.29 57.21
C VAL A 820 -54.03 -50.46 55.92
N ASN A 821 -54.90 -49.45 55.76
CA ASN A 821 -54.82 -48.47 54.70
C ASN A 821 -54.39 -47.12 55.31
N LEU A 822 -53.30 -46.55 54.80
CA LEU A 822 -52.80 -45.28 55.24
C LEU A 822 -52.86 -44.26 54.10
N THR A 823 -53.28 -43.04 54.43
CA THR A 823 -53.22 -41.91 53.56
C THR A 823 -52.31 -40.84 54.23
N ILE A 824 -51.24 -40.47 53.57
CA ILE A 824 -50.21 -39.54 54.07
C ILE A 824 -50.02 -38.42 53.04
N ASN A 825 -50.21 -37.19 53.47
CA ASN A 825 -49.89 -36.05 52.66
C ASN A 825 -48.50 -35.50 53.09
N LEU A 826 -47.56 -35.43 52.14
CA LEU A 826 -46.22 -34.93 52.36
C LEU A 826 -46.05 -33.65 51.52
N GLN A 827 -45.55 -32.63 52.13
CA GLN A 827 -45.20 -31.37 51.45
C GLN A 827 -43.74 -31.04 51.72
N GLU A 828 -43.01 -30.80 50.69
CA GLU A 828 -41.55 -30.49 50.71
C GLU A 828 -41.22 -29.28 49.83
N ASP A 829 -40.27 -28.46 50.27
CA ASP A 829 -39.64 -27.39 49.52
C ASP A 829 -38.35 -27.95 48.91
N ILE A 830 -38.42 -28.36 47.66
CA ILE A 830 -37.31 -29.03 46.96
C ILE A 830 -36.06 -28.14 46.86
N PRO A 831 -36.12 -26.85 46.50
CA PRO A 831 -34.98 -25.95 46.53
C PRO A 831 -34.30 -25.83 47.91
N ALA A 832 -35.08 -25.68 48.96
CA ALA A 832 -34.55 -25.60 50.33
C ALA A 832 -33.93 -26.92 50.77
N LEU A 833 -34.59 -28.07 50.44
CA LEU A 833 -34.07 -29.41 50.68
C LEU A 833 -32.70 -29.63 50.01
N LEU A 834 -32.58 -29.40 48.69
CA LEU A 834 -31.32 -29.54 47.96
C LEU A 834 -30.21 -28.65 48.53
N THR A 835 -30.53 -27.41 48.92
CA THR A 835 -29.60 -26.51 49.58
C THR A 835 -29.10 -27.04 50.91
N SER A 836 -29.97 -27.61 51.75
CA SER A 836 -29.59 -28.20 53.04
C SER A 836 -28.69 -29.42 52.87
N LEU A 837 -28.97 -30.29 51.91
CA LEU A 837 -28.14 -31.46 51.59
C LEU A 837 -26.75 -31.10 51.09
N GLN A 838 -26.66 -30.07 50.22
CA GLN A 838 -25.35 -29.53 49.80
C GLN A 838 -24.48 -29.01 50.95
N LEU A 839 -25.11 -28.33 51.92
CA LEU A 839 -24.39 -27.85 53.11
C LEU A 839 -23.88 -28.98 53.99
N SER A 840 -24.69 -30.02 54.19
CA SER A 840 -24.33 -31.21 54.96
C SER A 840 -23.14 -31.96 54.28
N ASP A 841 -23.17 -32.15 52.98
CA ASP A 841 -22.07 -32.83 52.25
C ASP A 841 -20.74 -32.06 52.32
N ARG A 842 -20.77 -30.74 52.19
CA ARG A 842 -19.56 -29.91 52.31
C ARG A 842 -18.94 -29.96 53.69
N VAL A 843 -19.75 -29.97 54.74
CA VAL A 843 -19.28 -30.10 56.13
C VAL A 843 -18.63 -31.45 56.33
N SER A 844 -19.25 -32.53 55.85
CA SER A 844 -18.74 -33.91 55.95
C SER A 844 -17.42 -34.09 55.17
N GLU A 845 -17.31 -33.53 54.00
CA GLU A 845 -16.10 -33.59 53.19
C GLU A 845 -14.93 -32.77 53.78
N THR A 846 -15.24 -31.59 54.36
CA THR A 846 -14.28 -30.75 55.08
C THR A 846 -13.75 -31.45 56.34
N ILE A 847 -14.61 -32.15 57.04
CA ILE A 847 -14.22 -32.94 58.21
C ILE A 847 -13.36 -34.12 57.77
N ARG A 848 -13.74 -34.86 56.72
CA ARG A 848 -12.99 -36.00 56.18
C ARG A 848 -11.58 -35.58 55.70
N ARG A 849 -11.48 -34.47 55.01
CA ARG A 849 -10.20 -33.90 54.56
C ARG A 849 -9.31 -33.49 55.72
N ARG A 850 -9.85 -32.82 56.77
CA ARG A 850 -9.07 -32.48 57.98
C ARG A 850 -8.68 -33.69 58.81
N VAL A 851 -9.43 -34.73 58.76
CA VAL A 851 -9.11 -36.01 59.43
C VAL A 851 -8.00 -36.72 58.63
N GLN A 852 -8.05 -36.74 57.32
CA GLN A 852 -6.99 -37.25 56.46
C GLN A 852 -5.68 -36.47 56.62
N GLU A 853 -5.75 -35.16 56.61
CA GLU A 853 -4.60 -34.27 56.81
C GLU A 853 -3.94 -34.37 58.19
N ARG A 854 -4.67 -34.95 59.17
CA ARG A 854 -4.11 -35.26 60.51
C ARG A 854 -3.58 -36.70 60.65
N LEU A 855 -3.92 -37.55 59.72
CA LEU A 855 -3.47 -38.97 59.70
C LEU A 855 -2.23 -39.18 58.77
N GLU A 856 -1.97 -38.26 57.89
CA GLU A 856 -0.68 -38.06 57.19
C GLU A 856 0.29 -37.19 58.01
#